data_0f7ba3d7f0a66e1692617ff230ee4a11
#
_entry.id   0f7ba3d7f0a66e1692617ff230ee4a11
#
_cell.length_a   1.000
_cell.length_b   1.000
_cell.length_c   1.000
_cell.angle_alpha   90.00
_cell.angle_beta   90.00
_cell.angle_gamma   90.00
#
_symmetry.space_group_name_H-M   'P 1'
#
loop_
_entity.id
_entity.type
_entity.pdbx_description
1 polymer ?
#
loop_
_entity_poly.entity_id
_entity_poly.type
_entity_poly.pdbx_seq_one_letter_code
_entity_poly.pdbx_strand_id
1 'polypeptide(L)'
;MSPAPSRRVLLGTGLAGAAAALTGALPAGTAVAAPSPGAPWKEDEGQTYSVPGLKRPVRVTVDIWGVPHLFADNVGDLFQAQGFNIARERLFQIDTWRRRGLGRFSEVLGASYVEQDRAARLFLYRGDMAAEWASYGPEAREAATRFAAGINAYIDWLGDHPDALPAEFRQLGYSPAYWKPEDVVRIRTHGIGNNLSSEVARARLVHAGGTRASAYFRKLEPRHTAQVPDGLDLSLIPADVTRVYSLATTPMVFANGTVQRLSQELNVLRETATGSNAWAVSPTRTATGRPILAGDPHRENYTLPANRYIAHLSAPGLNIIGAGEPWNPGISMGHNGHVAFGLTNLPADQADLYVYELDPDDHTRYRYRGRWEKLTTATEEIEVAGGEPRQAQLSFTRHGPVVKIDEPNHKAYAVRTVWTEPGTSPYLGSLNFQRVTNSTEFIEAMGAWKTPGSNLVYADTKGDIGWVPGALVPRRRGRGYDGLLPVPGDGRYEWDGFYDNAELPSSRNPRAGFFASANEYNFPPGYPTPTYEWQPAYRKDRIHEVLSQQRRTSIADTLALQNDERSGVARQFLPYLAKLRSTDPTTAKALALLAGYDGVTGKDSAAAALFETWIMRFLYPAWAQLLLPKPAADQLVGLSIDLDLRVMNDSFVRPDDWFGTDGARKRDELLLGTLPKAYADVASKLGADDSVWRWGAMHLHMFVHPLGGPNVGPTERGGTFATVRSSYFYYLAYPYSEVLGPTFKMAIDVGAWDNSRAINAPGQSGDSRSEHYSDLHEEWSAGEYFPLLYSEQAIERNGGTRILLRP
;
A
#
# COMPACT_ATOMS: atom_id res chain seq x y z
N MET A 1 -4.18 -23.24 -39.59
CA MET A 1 -4.70 -22.30 -38.58
C MET A 1 -4.45 -22.97 -37.22
N SER A 2 -3.33 -22.61 -36.61
CA SER A 2 -3.01 -23.09 -35.25
C SER A 2 -3.81 -22.29 -34.22
N PRO A 3 -4.35 -22.91 -33.16
CA PRO A 3 -5.08 -22.16 -32.13
C PRO A 3 -4.10 -21.30 -31.32
N ALA A 4 -4.50 -20.06 -31.07
CA ALA A 4 -3.77 -19.12 -30.21
C ALA A 4 -3.64 -19.69 -28.79
N PRO A 5 -2.51 -19.52 -28.13
CA PRO A 5 -2.30 -20.03 -26.77
C PRO A 5 -3.26 -19.34 -25.78
N SER A 6 -3.86 -20.13 -24.91
CA SER A 6 -4.83 -19.64 -23.93
C SER A 6 -4.18 -18.57 -23.01
N ARG A 7 -4.93 -17.52 -22.65
CA ARG A 7 -4.52 -16.42 -21.75
C ARG A 7 -3.87 -16.87 -20.42
N ARG A 8 -4.06 -18.12 -20.01
CA ARG A 8 -3.46 -18.71 -18.80
C ARG A 8 -1.92 -18.83 -18.84
N VAL A 9 -1.32 -18.91 -20.03
CA VAL A 9 0.14 -19.06 -20.19
C VAL A 9 0.87 -17.71 -20.04
N LEU A 10 0.20 -16.59 -20.36
CA LEU A 10 0.81 -15.26 -20.29
C LEU A 10 0.89 -14.68 -18.87
N LEU A 11 0.02 -15.11 -17.95
CA LEU A 11 0.05 -14.70 -16.53
C LEU A 11 1.19 -15.38 -15.74
N GLY A 12 1.58 -16.58 -16.11
CA GLY A 12 2.69 -17.31 -15.49
C GLY A 12 4.07 -16.72 -15.80
N THR A 13 4.22 -16.08 -16.96
CA THR A 13 5.54 -15.64 -17.42
C THR A 13 6.03 -14.33 -16.83
N GLY A 14 5.15 -13.44 -16.39
CA GLY A 14 5.52 -12.15 -15.79
C GLY A 14 6.07 -12.26 -14.37
N LEU A 15 5.52 -13.15 -13.56
CA LEU A 15 5.98 -13.45 -12.20
C LEU A 15 6.95 -14.64 -12.15
N ALA A 16 6.87 -15.58 -13.11
CA ALA A 16 7.86 -16.62 -13.25
C ALA A 16 9.25 -16.09 -13.60
N GLY A 17 9.36 -14.91 -14.24
CA GLY A 17 10.62 -14.22 -14.44
C GLY A 17 11.31 -13.77 -13.14
N ALA A 18 10.54 -13.35 -12.15
CA ALA A 18 11.06 -13.02 -10.81
C ALA A 18 11.39 -14.28 -10.00
N ALA A 19 10.65 -15.38 -10.22
CA ALA A 19 10.90 -16.66 -9.54
C ALA A 19 12.01 -17.51 -10.19
N ALA A 20 12.23 -17.40 -11.51
CA ALA A 20 13.28 -18.14 -12.21
C ALA A 20 14.71 -17.64 -11.91
N ALA A 21 14.85 -16.40 -11.35
CA ALA A 21 16.14 -15.90 -10.84
C ALA A 21 16.58 -16.55 -9.51
N LEU A 22 15.75 -17.41 -8.91
CA LEU A 22 15.93 -18.00 -7.58
C LEU A 22 16.83 -19.24 -7.52
N THR A 23 17.36 -19.75 -8.62
CA THR A 23 18.14 -21.03 -8.64
C THR A 23 19.66 -20.86 -8.65
N GLY A 24 20.18 -19.63 -8.48
CA GLY A 24 21.62 -19.40 -8.35
C GLY A 24 22.06 -19.50 -6.88
N ALA A 25 22.92 -20.48 -6.55
CA ALA A 25 23.53 -20.61 -5.23
C ALA A 25 24.36 -19.34 -4.89
N LEU A 26 24.03 -18.68 -3.77
CA LEU A 26 24.78 -17.53 -3.26
C LEU A 26 25.85 -17.99 -2.26
N PRO A 27 27.03 -17.35 -2.21
CA PRO A 27 28.01 -17.60 -1.15
C PRO A 27 27.51 -17.07 0.20
N ALA A 28 27.77 -17.82 1.27
CA ALA A 28 27.43 -17.45 2.64
C ALA A 28 28.09 -16.10 3.03
N GLY A 29 27.25 -15.12 3.41
CA GLY A 29 27.71 -13.84 3.93
C GLY A 29 28.40 -14.00 5.30
N THR A 30 29.54 -13.37 5.49
CA THR A 30 30.22 -13.24 6.77
C THR A 30 29.45 -12.26 7.66
N ALA A 31 29.06 -12.69 8.85
CA ALA A 31 28.47 -11.82 9.87
C ALA A 31 29.45 -10.68 10.21
N VAL A 32 29.01 -9.44 10.03
CA VAL A 32 29.76 -8.25 10.47
C VAL A 32 29.47 -8.06 11.97
N ALA A 33 30.53 -7.98 12.79
CA ALA A 33 30.40 -7.72 14.22
C ALA A 33 29.77 -6.33 14.46
N ALA A 34 28.83 -6.25 15.41
CA ALA A 34 28.23 -4.99 15.81
C ALA A 34 29.30 -3.97 16.27
N PRO A 35 29.22 -2.71 15.82
CA PRO A 35 30.18 -1.69 16.23
C PRO A 35 30.07 -1.37 17.72
N SER A 36 31.20 -1.02 18.36
CA SER A 36 31.25 -0.64 19.77
C SER A 36 30.52 0.68 20.04
N PRO A 37 29.95 0.92 21.23
CA PRO A 37 29.29 2.17 21.58
C PRO A 37 30.16 3.39 21.27
N GLY A 38 29.60 4.37 20.56
CA GLY A 38 30.34 5.56 20.10
C GLY A 38 30.69 6.55 21.23
N ALA A 39 31.83 7.24 21.08
CA ALA A 39 32.18 8.39 21.89
C ALA A 39 31.29 9.63 21.56
N PRO A 40 31.18 10.64 22.47
CA PRO A 40 30.48 11.88 22.20
C PRO A 40 30.92 12.56 20.90
N TRP A 41 29.97 13.19 20.20
CA TRP A 41 30.21 13.79 18.89
C TRP A 41 31.23 14.96 18.94
N LYS A 42 32.20 14.94 18.04
CA LYS A 42 33.15 16.05 17.84
C LYS A 42 33.14 16.50 16.36
N GLU A 43 33.20 17.78 16.10
CA GLU A 43 33.05 18.33 14.73
C GLU A 43 34.10 17.84 13.73
N ASP A 44 35.28 17.42 14.21
CA ASP A 44 36.41 16.93 13.40
C ASP A 44 36.33 15.44 13.09
N GLU A 45 35.35 14.73 13.64
CA GLU A 45 35.18 13.28 13.45
C GLU A 45 33.98 13.02 12.55
N GLY A 46 34.19 12.59 11.30
CA GLY A 46 33.12 12.17 10.41
C GLY A 46 33.21 12.73 8.97
N GLN A 47 32.15 12.46 8.20
CA GLN A 47 32.04 12.97 6.84
C GLN A 47 31.53 14.43 6.85
N THR A 48 32.11 15.28 6.01
CA THR A 48 31.66 16.66 5.87
C THR A 48 31.21 16.93 4.43
N TYR A 49 30.09 17.57 4.25
CA TYR A 49 29.54 17.98 2.96
C TYR A 49 29.26 19.48 2.96
N SER A 50 29.59 20.18 1.88
CA SER A 50 29.11 21.54 1.61
C SER A 50 27.69 21.44 1.03
N VAL A 51 26.75 22.13 1.65
CA VAL A 51 25.32 22.14 1.25
C VAL A 51 24.89 23.60 1.10
N PRO A 52 25.07 24.18 -0.08
CA PRO A 52 24.71 25.58 -0.33
C PRO A 52 23.27 25.88 0.02
N GLY A 53 23.03 27.01 0.68
CA GLY A 53 21.70 27.45 1.10
C GLY A 53 21.36 27.14 2.55
N LEU A 54 22.12 26.31 3.25
CA LEU A 54 22.03 26.20 4.71
C LEU A 54 22.42 27.53 5.35
N LYS A 55 21.75 27.93 6.42
CA LYS A 55 22.10 29.13 7.23
C LYS A 55 23.10 28.81 8.32
N ARG A 56 23.04 27.58 8.83
CA ARG A 56 23.88 27.04 9.90
C ARG A 56 24.23 25.57 9.60
N PRO A 57 25.33 25.06 10.15
CA PRO A 57 25.68 23.66 10.04
C PRO A 57 24.59 22.77 10.63
N VAL A 58 24.37 21.60 9.99
CA VAL A 58 23.45 20.56 10.48
C VAL A 58 24.25 19.32 10.80
N ARG A 59 24.05 18.77 12.00
CA ARG A 59 24.64 17.51 12.43
C ARG A 59 23.69 16.36 12.06
N VAL A 60 24.23 15.29 11.47
CA VAL A 60 23.52 14.06 11.22
C VAL A 60 24.29 12.91 11.87
N THR A 61 23.62 12.17 12.74
CA THR A 61 24.13 10.93 13.30
C THR A 61 23.32 9.78 12.74
N VAL A 62 23.94 8.91 11.97
CA VAL A 62 23.32 7.65 11.53
C VAL A 62 23.62 6.61 12.59
N ASP A 63 22.61 6.04 13.21
CA ASP A 63 22.78 5.01 14.24
C ASP A 63 23.15 3.65 13.64
N ILE A 64 23.42 2.68 14.50
CA ILE A 64 23.86 1.33 14.08
C ILE A 64 22.78 0.53 13.33
N TRP A 65 21.54 1.02 13.24
CA TRP A 65 20.45 0.45 12.44
C TRP A 65 20.17 1.26 11.17
N GLY A 66 21.03 2.24 10.88
CA GLY A 66 20.92 3.08 9.69
C GLY A 66 19.90 4.22 9.81
N VAL A 67 19.34 4.49 10.99
CA VAL A 67 18.40 5.59 11.18
C VAL A 67 19.15 6.91 11.30
N PRO A 68 18.91 7.90 10.42
CA PRO A 68 19.53 9.22 10.54
C PRO A 68 18.80 10.10 11.55
N HIS A 69 19.55 10.68 12.45
CA HIS A 69 19.12 11.70 13.41
C HIS A 69 19.70 13.04 13.01
N LEU A 70 18.85 13.96 12.54
CA LEU A 70 19.22 15.27 12.02
C LEU A 70 18.96 16.36 13.06
N PHE A 71 19.99 17.13 13.38
CA PHE A 71 19.94 18.22 14.37
C PHE A 71 20.32 19.55 13.71
N ALA A 72 19.38 20.47 13.65
CA ALA A 72 19.53 21.78 13.04
C ALA A 72 19.13 22.93 13.99
N ASP A 73 19.67 24.11 13.78
CA ASP A 73 19.34 25.32 14.55
C ASP A 73 18.02 25.97 14.09
N ASN A 74 17.47 25.54 12.95
CA ASN A 74 16.19 26.02 12.42
C ASN A 74 15.54 24.99 11.50
N VAL A 75 14.23 25.11 11.33
CA VAL A 75 13.42 24.13 10.57
C VAL A 75 13.70 24.16 9.07
N GLY A 76 14.06 25.32 8.50
CA GLY A 76 14.41 25.39 7.07
C GLY A 76 15.67 24.58 6.76
N ASP A 77 16.72 24.73 7.56
CA ASP A 77 17.94 23.92 7.41
C ASP A 77 17.69 22.44 7.70
N LEU A 78 16.78 22.13 8.63
CA LEU A 78 16.38 20.75 8.92
C LEU A 78 15.74 20.05 7.72
N PHE A 79 14.77 20.68 7.04
CA PHE A 79 14.16 20.10 5.85
C PHE A 79 15.14 20.03 4.67
N GLN A 80 16.07 20.99 4.56
CA GLN A 80 17.12 20.91 3.55
C GLN A 80 18.07 19.74 3.82
N ALA A 81 18.46 19.54 5.08
CA ALA A 81 19.26 18.39 5.48
C ALA A 81 18.51 17.06 5.29
N GLN A 82 17.20 17.01 5.54
CA GLN A 82 16.38 15.83 5.24
C GLN A 82 16.44 15.49 3.75
N GLY A 83 16.25 16.47 2.86
CA GLY A 83 16.32 16.27 1.41
C GLY A 83 17.70 15.81 0.96
N PHE A 84 18.78 16.39 1.50
CA PHE A 84 20.14 15.96 1.21
C PHE A 84 20.38 14.51 1.63
N ASN A 85 20.00 14.15 2.86
CA ASN A 85 20.21 12.82 3.39
C ASN A 85 19.37 11.75 2.67
N ILE A 86 18.13 12.07 2.30
CA ILE A 86 17.30 11.19 1.47
C ILE A 86 17.94 10.94 0.11
N ALA A 87 18.48 11.96 -0.53
CA ALA A 87 19.18 11.81 -1.80
C ALA A 87 20.43 10.95 -1.62
N ARG A 88 21.19 11.14 -0.55
CA ARG A 88 22.37 10.32 -0.24
C ARG A 88 22.04 8.83 -0.10
N GLU A 89 20.87 8.50 0.48
CA GLU A 89 20.47 7.12 0.78
C GLU A 89 19.59 6.48 -0.32
N ARG A 90 18.79 7.29 -1.04
CA ARG A 90 17.67 6.78 -1.83
C ARG A 90 17.54 7.44 -3.21
N LEU A 91 18.62 8.02 -3.77
CA LEU A 91 18.56 8.87 -4.96
C LEU A 91 17.85 8.20 -6.15
N PHE A 92 18.23 6.96 -6.47
CA PHE A 92 17.61 6.25 -7.61
C PHE A 92 16.10 6.02 -7.39
N GLN A 93 15.70 5.67 -6.16
CA GLN A 93 14.29 5.50 -5.82
C GLN A 93 13.52 6.81 -6.02
N ILE A 94 13.99 7.92 -5.45
CA ILE A 94 13.25 9.19 -5.53
C ILE A 94 13.28 9.79 -6.94
N ASP A 95 14.36 9.64 -7.71
CA ASP A 95 14.43 10.10 -9.11
C ASP A 95 13.44 9.32 -9.99
N THR A 96 13.39 7.99 -9.86
CA THR A 96 12.44 7.16 -10.61
C THR A 96 10.99 7.44 -10.24
N TRP A 97 10.69 7.65 -8.95
CA TRP A 97 9.36 8.04 -8.50
C TRP A 97 8.95 9.39 -9.08
N ARG A 98 9.85 10.38 -9.03
CA ARG A 98 9.61 11.70 -9.61
C ARG A 98 9.39 11.63 -11.12
N ARG A 99 10.26 10.93 -11.86
CA ARG A 99 10.13 10.80 -13.32
C ARG A 99 8.82 10.10 -13.71
N ARG A 100 8.48 9.02 -13.01
CA ARG A 100 7.21 8.32 -13.22
C ARG A 100 6.03 9.25 -13.00
N GLY A 101 5.99 9.93 -11.87
CA GLY A 101 4.88 10.79 -11.49
C GLY A 101 4.71 12.00 -12.39
N LEU A 102 5.81 12.56 -12.89
CA LEU A 102 5.79 13.69 -13.83
C LEU A 102 5.59 13.26 -15.29
N GLY A 103 5.59 11.97 -15.61
CA GLY A 103 5.54 11.48 -16.99
C GLY A 103 6.80 11.89 -17.77
N ARG A 104 8.00 11.50 -17.28
CA ARG A 104 9.29 11.87 -17.82
C ARG A 104 10.26 10.69 -17.94
N PHE A 105 9.75 9.48 -18.07
CA PHE A 105 10.61 8.30 -18.27
C PHE A 105 11.16 8.18 -19.67
N SER A 106 10.36 8.54 -20.68
CA SER A 106 10.81 8.46 -22.08
C SER A 106 12.04 9.33 -22.37
N GLU A 107 12.23 10.43 -21.63
CA GLU A 107 13.42 11.30 -21.78
C GLU A 107 14.74 10.59 -21.41
N VAL A 108 14.68 9.49 -20.64
CA VAL A 108 15.85 8.73 -20.20
C VAL A 108 15.82 7.27 -20.64
N LEU A 109 14.66 6.66 -20.86
CA LEU A 109 14.48 5.24 -21.16
C LEU A 109 13.89 4.98 -22.56
N GLY A 110 13.61 6.03 -23.35
CA GLY A 110 13.23 5.93 -24.76
C GLY A 110 11.75 5.73 -25.02
N ALA A 111 11.42 5.52 -26.29
CA ALA A 111 10.08 5.61 -26.85
C ALA A 111 9.03 4.64 -26.26
N SER A 112 9.44 3.54 -25.67
CA SER A 112 8.53 2.56 -25.06
C SER A 112 7.74 3.11 -23.86
N TYR A 113 8.20 4.21 -23.26
CA TYR A 113 7.59 4.86 -22.09
C TYR A 113 6.64 6.00 -22.42
N VAL A 114 6.54 6.44 -23.67
CA VAL A 114 5.73 7.59 -24.08
C VAL A 114 4.27 7.45 -23.64
N GLU A 115 3.66 6.28 -23.79
CA GLU A 115 2.27 6.06 -23.36
C GLU A 115 2.12 6.10 -21.82
N GLN A 116 3.11 5.64 -21.09
CA GLN A 116 3.11 5.76 -19.63
C GLN A 116 3.25 7.22 -19.19
N ASP A 117 4.15 7.95 -19.84
CA ASP A 117 4.37 9.37 -19.57
C ASP A 117 3.11 10.19 -19.88
N ARG A 118 2.47 9.91 -21.03
CA ARG A 118 1.19 10.52 -21.36
C ARG A 118 0.12 10.22 -20.31
N ALA A 119 0.04 8.97 -19.85
CA ALA A 119 -0.89 8.55 -18.80
C ALA A 119 -0.65 9.28 -17.48
N ALA A 120 0.61 9.37 -17.03
CA ALA A 120 0.97 10.09 -15.80
C ALA A 120 0.60 11.59 -15.88
N ARG A 121 0.87 12.23 -17.04
CA ARG A 121 0.55 13.65 -17.28
C ARG A 121 -0.94 13.96 -17.24
N LEU A 122 -1.82 13.03 -17.57
CA LEU A 122 -3.27 13.19 -17.43
C LEU A 122 -3.70 13.42 -15.96
N PHE A 123 -2.96 12.86 -15.01
CA PHE A 123 -3.30 12.93 -13.58
C PHE A 123 -2.44 13.91 -12.77
N LEU A 124 -1.57 14.70 -13.42
CA LEU A 124 -0.87 15.78 -12.74
C LEU A 124 -1.83 16.85 -12.26
N TYR A 125 -1.60 17.38 -11.07
CA TYR A 125 -2.36 18.52 -10.60
C TYR A 125 -2.10 19.74 -11.49
N ARG A 126 -3.18 20.36 -11.98
CA ARG A 126 -3.18 21.50 -12.92
C ARG A 126 -3.99 22.69 -12.38
N GLY A 127 -4.45 22.59 -11.13
CA GLY A 127 -5.24 23.64 -10.49
C GLY A 127 -4.39 24.81 -9.99
N ASP A 128 -5.03 25.69 -9.21
CA ASP A 128 -4.37 26.85 -8.59
C ASP A 128 -3.31 26.42 -7.58
N MET A 129 -2.06 26.76 -7.86
CA MET A 129 -0.92 26.46 -7.00
C MET A 129 -0.93 27.25 -5.68
N ALA A 130 -1.58 28.43 -5.62
CA ALA A 130 -1.70 29.14 -4.35
C ALA A 130 -2.67 28.44 -3.40
N ALA A 131 -3.81 27.98 -3.93
CA ALA A 131 -4.75 27.14 -3.18
C ALA A 131 -4.15 25.79 -2.78
N GLU A 132 -3.33 25.21 -3.65
CA GLU A 132 -2.59 23.97 -3.38
C GLU A 132 -1.70 24.13 -2.15
N TRP A 133 -0.80 25.10 -2.15
CA TRP A 133 0.11 25.33 -1.02
C TRP A 133 -0.62 25.68 0.28
N ALA A 134 -1.64 26.55 0.20
CA ALA A 134 -2.44 26.94 1.36
C ALA A 134 -3.12 25.76 2.06
N SER A 135 -3.42 24.68 1.31
CA SER A 135 -4.09 23.48 1.83
C SER A 135 -3.24 22.66 2.81
N TYR A 136 -1.92 22.83 2.83
CA TYR A 136 -1.01 22.07 3.71
C TYR A 136 -0.47 22.89 4.87
N GLY A 137 -1.02 24.09 5.08
CA GLY A 137 -0.55 25.02 6.12
C GLY A 137 0.57 25.96 5.65
N PRO A 138 0.93 26.94 6.49
CA PRO A 138 1.78 28.08 6.07
C PRO A 138 3.22 27.68 5.77
N GLU A 139 3.73 26.59 6.35
CA GLU A 139 5.14 26.17 6.22
C GLU A 139 5.38 25.17 5.08
N ALA A 140 4.32 24.60 4.51
CA ALA A 140 4.45 23.48 3.56
C ALA A 140 5.27 23.83 2.31
N ARG A 141 5.08 25.03 1.77
CA ARG A 141 5.84 25.51 0.61
C ARG A 141 7.32 25.66 0.93
N GLU A 142 7.66 26.23 2.10
CA GLU A 142 9.05 26.38 2.54
C GLU A 142 9.67 24.99 2.79
N ALA A 143 8.96 24.08 3.47
CA ALA A 143 9.42 22.70 3.70
C ALA A 143 9.74 21.99 2.38
N ALA A 144 8.85 22.04 1.40
CA ALA A 144 9.07 21.45 0.07
C ALA A 144 10.22 22.14 -0.70
N THR A 145 10.35 23.46 -0.58
CA THR A 145 11.43 24.22 -1.22
C THR A 145 12.80 23.82 -0.65
N ARG A 146 12.91 23.74 0.67
CA ARG A 146 14.13 23.34 1.35
C ARG A 146 14.48 21.89 1.09
N PHE A 147 13.48 21.01 1.14
CA PHE A 147 13.67 19.59 0.83
C PHE A 147 14.19 19.39 -0.59
N ALA A 148 13.60 20.02 -1.60
CA ALA A 148 14.08 19.96 -2.97
C ALA A 148 15.50 20.55 -3.10
N ALA A 149 15.81 21.65 -2.41
CA ALA A 149 17.14 22.24 -2.41
C ALA A 149 18.20 21.29 -1.81
N GLY A 150 17.84 20.53 -0.77
CA GLY A 150 18.72 19.51 -0.20
C GLY A 150 19.02 18.37 -1.17
N ILE A 151 17.99 17.85 -1.85
CA ILE A 151 18.18 16.83 -2.91
C ILE A 151 19.12 17.36 -3.99
N ASN A 152 18.89 18.58 -4.46
CA ASN A 152 19.67 19.19 -5.51
C ASN A 152 21.13 19.41 -5.09
N ALA A 153 21.38 19.81 -3.84
CA ALA A 153 22.74 19.95 -3.33
C ALA A 153 23.51 18.62 -3.30
N TYR A 154 22.85 17.49 -3.08
CA TYR A 154 23.49 16.18 -3.20
C TYR A 154 23.76 15.82 -4.67
N ILE A 155 22.87 16.19 -5.60
CA ILE A 155 23.09 16.00 -7.05
C ILE A 155 24.29 16.85 -7.52
N ASP A 156 24.41 18.09 -7.04
CA ASP A 156 25.58 18.95 -7.33
C ASP A 156 26.88 18.32 -6.80
N TRP A 157 26.86 17.82 -5.56
CA TRP A 157 28.03 17.15 -4.96
C TRP A 157 28.45 15.92 -5.78
N LEU A 158 27.52 15.16 -6.36
CA LEU A 158 27.82 14.02 -7.24
C LEU A 158 28.51 14.45 -8.54
N GLY A 159 28.33 15.69 -9.00
CA GLY A 159 29.06 16.25 -10.15
C GLY A 159 30.55 16.23 -9.95
N ASP A 160 30.99 16.52 -8.73
CA ASP A 160 32.40 16.51 -8.32
C ASP A 160 32.88 15.12 -7.85
N HIS A 161 31.92 14.19 -7.59
CA HIS A 161 32.18 12.86 -7.03
C HIS A 161 31.46 11.76 -7.84
N PRO A 162 31.78 11.59 -9.14
CA PRO A 162 31.04 10.69 -10.02
C PRO A 162 31.10 9.22 -9.61
N ASP A 163 32.10 8.81 -8.86
CA ASP A 163 32.24 7.45 -8.32
C ASP A 163 31.18 7.15 -7.25
N ALA A 164 30.63 8.17 -6.59
CA ALA A 164 29.56 8.06 -5.62
C ALA A 164 28.18 7.89 -6.26
N LEU A 165 28.04 8.12 -7.58
CA LEU A 165 26.77 7.93 -8.28
C LEU A 165 26.25 6.49 -8.10
N PRO A 166 24.97 6.26 -7.73
CA PRO A 166 24.40 4.92 -7.65
C PRO A 166 24.55 4.14 -8.97
N ALA A 167 24.80 2.84 -8.85
CA ALA A 167 25.11 1.99 -9.98
C ALA A 167 24.00 1.94 -11.04
N GLU A 168 22.76 2.09 -10.62
CA GLU A 168 21.56 2.06 -11.45
C GLU A 168 21.56 3.17 -12.52
N PHE A 169 22.01 4.36 -12.16
CA PHE A 169 22.13 5.46 -13.13
C PHE A 169 23.17 5.15 -14.21
N ARG A 170 24.32 4.55 -13.83
CA ARG A 170 25.34 4.13 -14.80
C ARG A 170 24.84 3.01 -15.69
N GLN A 171 24.10 2.04 -15.11
CA GLN A 171 23.53 0.90 -15.85
C GLN A 171 22.51 1.36 -16.87
N LEU A 172 21.67 2.36 -16.54
CA LEU A 172 20.64 2.91 -17.42
C LEU A 172 21.16 4.03 -18.32
N GLY A 173 22.37 4.54 -18.09
CA GLY A 173 23.04 5.54 -18.94
C GLY A 173 22.45 6.95 -18.81
N TYR A 174 21.88 7.33 -17.63
CA TYR A 174 21.37 8.68 -17.41
C TYR A 174 21.81 9.25 -16.06
N SER A 175 21.62 10.56 -15.86
CA SER A 175 21.93 11.27 -14.62
C SER A 175 20.67 11.66 -13.86
N PRO A 176 20.72 11.77 -12.51
CA PRO A 176 19.60 12.27 -11.73
C PRO A 176 19.25 13.70 -12.15
N ALA A 177 17.96 14.04 -12.06
CA ALA A 177 17.48 15.36 -12.43
C ALA A 177 17.17 16.22 -11.21
N TYR A 178 17.40 17.55 -11.32
CA TYR A 178 17.06 18.51 -10.28
C TYR A 178 15.54 18.54 -9.99
N TRP A 179 15.23 18.66 -8.71
CA TRP A 179 13.87 18.75 -8.20
C TRP A 179 13.40 20.21 -8.14
N LYS A 180 12.10 20.41 -8.38
CA LYS A 180 11.39 21.64 -8.10
C LYS A 180 10.46 21.42 -6.91
N PRO A 181 10.19 22.43 -6.09
CA PRO A 181 9.21 22.30 -4.98
C PRO A 181 7.85 21.77 -5.45
N GLU A 182 7.42 22.21 -6.64
CA GLU A 182 6.15 21.82 -7.25
C GLU A 182 6.09 20.32 -7.59
N ASP A 183 7.24 19.65 -7.77
CA ASP A 183 7.27 18.20 -8.02
C ASP A 183 6.68 17.41 -6.84
N VAL A 184 6.89 17.90 -5.60
CA VAL A 184 6.33 17.30 -4.38
C VAL A 184 4.80 17.32 -4.37
N VAL A 185 4.18 18.40 -4.87
CA VAL A 185 2.72 18.58 -4.77
C VAL A 185 1.96 18.27 -6.06
N ARG A 186 2.60 18.30 -7.23
CA ARG A 186 1.91 18.00 -8.50
C ARG A 186 1.70 16.52 -8.76
N ILE A 187 2.53 15.66 -8.19
CA ILE A 187 2.44 14.22 -8.36
C ILE A 187 1.38 13.65 -7.43
N ARG A 188 0.33 13.03 -7.99
CA ARG A 188 -0.79 12.46 -7.24
C ARG A 188 -0.78 10.93 -7.26
N THR A 189 -0.24 10.35 -8.31
CA THR A 189 -0.35 8.94 -8.65
C THR A 189 0.51 8.00 -7.79
N HIS A 190 1.29 8.55 -6.86
CA HIS A 190 2.12 7.79 -5.90
C HIS A 190 1.38 7.40 -4.62
N GLY A 191 0.20 7.97 -4.39
CA GLY A 191 -0.65 7.60 -3.27
C GLY A 191 -1.36 6.27 -3.49
N ILE A 192 -2.11 5.87 -2.47
CA ILE A 192 -3.04 4.76 -2.59
C ILE A 192 -4.24 5.28 -3.39
N GLY A 193 -4.52 4.65 -4.53
CA GLY A 193 -5.78 4.83 -5.25
C GLY A 193 -6.75 3.77 -4.79
N ASN A 194 -7.97 4.16 -4.49
CA ASN A 194 -9.01 3.24 -4.06
C ASN A 194 -10.16 3.28 -5.06
N ASN A 195 -10.89 2.17 -5.15
CA ASN A 195 -12.19 1.96 -5.79
C ASN A 195 -12.31 1.98 -7.32
N LEU A 196 -11.59 2.75 -8.10
CA LEU A 196 -11.83 2.82 -9.56
C LEU A 196 -11.75 1.45 -10.25
N SER A 197 -10.74 0.64 -9.90
CA SER A 197 -10.60 -0.71 -10.48
C SER A 197 -11.66 -1.67 -9.95
N SER A 198 -12.08 -1.56 -8.70
CA SER A 198 -13.17 -2.38 -8.14
C SER A 198 -14.52 -1.98 -8.72
N GLU A 199 -14.76 -0.69 -8.95
CA GLU A 199 -15.94 -0.16 -9.63
C GLU A 199 -16.11 -0.78 -11.04
N VAL A 200 -15.05 -0.75 -11.86
CA VAL A 200 -15.05 -1.36 -13.19
C VAL A 200 -15.18 -2.88 -13.13
N ALA A 201 -14.50 -3.52 -12.18
CA ALA A 201 -14.61 -4.97 -11.98
C ALA A 201 -16.04 -5.38 -11.61
N ARG A 202 -16.68 -4.63 -10.73
CA ARG A 202 -18.09 -4.81 -10.34
C ARG A 202 -19.04 -4.59 -11.54
N ALA A 203 -18.84 -3.54 -12.32
CA ALA A 203 -19.64 -3.29 -13.51
C ALA A 203 -19.61 -4.47 -14.49
N ARG A 204 -18.44 -5.04 -14.70
CA ARG A 204 -18.25 -6.23 -15.55
C ARG A 204 -18.90 -7.48 -14.97
N LEU A 205 -18.81 -7.70 -13.65
CA LEU A 205 -19.51 -8.80 -12.99
C LEU A 205 -21.02 -8.67 -13.09
N VAL A 206 -21.55 -7.45 -12.93
CA VAL A 206 -22.98 -7.18 -13.11
C VAL A 206 -23.41 -7.46 -14.56
N HIS A 207 -22.61 -7.06 -15.54
CA HIS A 207 -22.87 -7.36 -16.95
C HIS A 207 -22.87 -8.88 -17.20
N ALA A 208 -21.92 -9.63 -16.63
CA ALA A 208 -21.76 -11.07 -16.87
C ALA A 208 -22.76 -11.96 -16.14
N GLY A 209 -23.31 -11.52 -14.99
CA GLY A 209 -24.15 -12.37 -14.13
C GLY A 209 -25.27 -11.66 -13.37
N GLY A 210 -25.57 -10.39 -13.76
CA GLY A 210 -26.56 -9.54 -13.10
C GLY A 210 -26.08 -8.97 -11.75
N THR A 211 -26.90 -8.15 -11.12
CA THR A 211 -26.56 -7.50 -9.84
C THR A 211 -26.25 -8.51 -8.72
N ARG A 212 -26.84 -9.69 -8.79
CA ARG A 212 -26.53 -10.79 -7.85
C ARG A 212 -25.06 -11.21 -7.93
N ALA A 213 -24.45 -11.25 -9.12
CA ALA A 213 -23.05 -11.63 -9.29
C ALA A 213 -22.09 -10.66 -8.59
N SER A 214 -22.41 -9.37 -8.54
CA SER A 214 -21.59 -8.39 -7.83
C SER A 214 -21.52 -8.61 -6.32
N ALA A 215 -22.55 -9.22 -5.73
CA ALA A 215 -22.58 -9.54 -4.31
C ALA A 215 -21.56 -10.63 -3.91
N TYR A 216 -21.07 -11.42 -4.88
CA TYR A 216 -20.04 -12.43 -4.64
C TYR A 216 -18.61 -11.85 -4.64
N PHE A 217 -18.44 -10.67 -5.20
CA PHE A 217 -17.13 -10.03 -5.30
C PHE A 217 -16.61 -9.57 -3.93
N ARG A 218 -17.45 -8.81 -3.21
CA ARG A 218 -17.09 -8.28 -1.89
C ARG A 218 -18.34 -8.06 -1.04
N LYS A 219 -18.27 -8.40 0.23
CA LYS A 219 -19.31 -8.08 1.20
C LYS A 219 -19.31 -6.60 1.50
N LEU A 220 -20.34 -5.89 1.08
CA LEU A 220 -20.49 -4.47 1.30
C LEU A 220 -20.89 -4.14 2.74
N GLU A 221 -20.24 -3.15 3.34
CA GLU A 221 -20.45 -2.68 4.70
C GLU A 221 -20.50 -1.14 4.74
N PRO A 222 -21.53 -0.51 5.37
CA PRO A 222 -22.74 -1.16 5.88
C PRO A 222 -23.45 -1.94 4.76
N ARG A 223 -24.31 -2.91 5.15
CA ARG A 223 -25.03 -3.75 4.17
C ARG A 223 -25.67 -2.91 3.08
N HIS A 224 -25.29 -3.13 1.85
CA HIS A 224 -25.71 -2.39 0.70
C HIS A 224 -25.83 -3.31 -0.54
N THR A 225 -26.57 -2.85 -1.55
CA THR A 225 -26.66 -3.52 -2.85
C THR A 225 -26.40 -2.48 -3.94
N ALA A 226 -25.38 -2.69 -4.75
CA ALA A 226 -25.05 -1.82 -5.84
C ALA A 226 -26.24 -1.68 -6.82
N GLN A 227 -26.52 -0.45 -7.21
CA GLN A 227 -27.61 -0.13 -8.13
C GLN A 227 -27.02 0.31 -9.45
N VAL A 228 -27.49 -0.26 -10.56
CA VAL A 228 -27.07 0.20 -11.90
C VAL A 228 -27.67 1.58 -12.13
N PRO A 229 -26.85 2.60 -12.38
CA PRO A 229 -27.33 3.95 -12.63
C PRO A 229 -28.22 4.02 -13.88
N ASP A 230 -29.30 4.82 -13.80
CA ASP A 230 -30.24 4.98 -14.91
C ASP A 230 -29.50 5.48 -16.16
N GLY A 231 -29.67 4.76 -17.29
CA GLY A 231 -29.05 5.09 -18.57
C GLY A 231 -27.61 4.62 -18.75
N LEU A 232 -27.05 3.86 -17.81
CA LEU A 232 -25.77 3.18 -17.98
C LEU A 232 -25.98 1.85 -18.70
N ASP A 233 -25.30 1.70 -19.85
CA ASP A 233 -25.19 0.41 -20.53
C ASP A 233 -23.85 -0.25 -20.16
N LEU A 234 -23.92 -1.28 -19.32
CA LEU A 234 -22.73 -1.99 -18.83
C LEU A 234 -21.99 -2.76 -19.93
N SER A 235 -22.67 -3.09 -21.06
CA SER A 235 -22.05 -3.77 -22.19
C SER A 235 -21.01 -2.89 -22.91
N LEU A 236 -21.14 -1.58 -22.74
CA LEU A 236 -20.24 -0.58 -23.32
C LEU A 236 -19.03 -0.28 -22.45
N ILE A 237 -18.87 -0.90 -21.28
CA ILE A 237 -17.68 -0.71 -20.45
C ILE A 237 -16.53 -1.61 -20.97
N PRO A 238 -15.51 -1.04 -21.64
CA PRO A 238 -14.45 -1.85 -22.22
C PRO A 238 -13.58 -2.53 -21.17
N ALA A 239 -13.06 -3.71 -21.50
CA ALA A 239 -12.20 -4.48 -20.59
C ALA A 239 -10.90 -3.74 -20.20
N ASP A 240 -10.44 -2.83 -21.05
CA ASP A 240 -9.20 -2.06 -20.91
C ASP A 240 -9.45 -0.58 -20.53
N VAL A 241 -10.66 -0.23 -20.07
CA VAL A 241 -11.02 1.16 -19.76
C VAL A 241 -10.12 1.78 -18.68
N THR A 242 -9.59 0.97 -17.75
CA THR A 242 -8.65 1.43 -16.69
C THR A 242 -7.18 1.39 -17.14
N ARG A 243 -6.86 1.00 -18.38
CA ARG A 243 -5.47 0.83 -18.83
C ARG A 243 -4.62 2.10 -18.64
N VAL A 244 -5.14 3.27 -19.00
CA VAL A 244 -4.43 4.54 -18.86
C VAL A 244 -4.23 4.89 -17.38
N TYR A 245 -5.26 4.72 -16.56
CA TYR A 245 -5.16 4.91 -15.12
C TYR A 245 -4.10 3.96 -14.51
N SER A 246 -4.13 2.70 -14.90
CA SER A 246 -3.14 1.71 -14.46
C SER A 246 -1.71 2.08 -14.87
N LEU A 247 -1.48 2.56 -16.10
CA LEU A 247 -0.17 3.04 -16.53
C LEU A 247 0.34 4.20 -15.68
N ALA A 248 -0.54 5.12 -15.26
CA ALA A 248 -0.20 6.26 -14.42
C ALA A 248 0.11 5.87 -12.97
N THR A 249 -0.55 4.84 -12.43
CA THR A 249 -0.50 4.50 -10.99
C THR A 249 0.38 3.32 -10.66
N THR A 250 0.66 2.41 -11.61
CA THR A 250 1.45 1.19 -11.36
C THR A 250 2.89 1.51 -11.01
N PRO A 251 3.48 0.91 -9.95
CA PRO A 251 4.91 0.99 -9.69
C PRO A 251 5.72 0.46 -10.86
N MET A 252 6.92 0.98 -11.01
CA MET A 252 7.84 0.45 -12.00
C MET A 252 8.45 -0.85 -11.48
N VAL A 253 8.28 -1.90 -12.26
CA VAL A 253 8.98 -3.16 -12.06
C VAL A 253 9.93 -3.36 -13.23
N PHE A 254 11.21 -3.41 -12.96
CA PHE A 254 12.22 -3.77 -13.94
C PHE A 254 12.46 -5.28 -13.86
N ALA A 255 12.35 -5.98 -14.95
CA ALA A 255 12.80 -7.36 -15.01
C ALA A 255 13.82 -7.48 -16.15
N ASN A 256 14.99 -8.00 -15.85
CA ASN A 256 16.10 -8.13 -16.80
C ASN A 256 16.46 -6.81 -17.50
N GLY A 257 16.43 -5.69 -16.76
CA GLY A 257 16.72 -4.37 -17.29
C GLY A 257 15.61 -3.77 -18.17
N THR A 258 14.46 -4.43 -18.27
CA THR A 258 13.30 -3.95 -19.03
C THR A 258 12.13 -3.74 -18.09
N VAL A 259 11.44 -2.57 -18.18
CA VAL A 259 10.23 -2.34 -17.38
C VAL A 259 9.12 -3.27 -17.82
N GLN A 260 8.60 -4.04 -16.87
CA GLN A 260 7.43 -4.88 -17.09
C GLN A 260 6.16 -4.17 -16.61
N ARG A 261 5.11 -4.28 -17.40
CA ARG A 261 3.78 -3.83 -17.01
C ARG A 261 3.14 -4.88 -16.11
N LEU A 262 2.64 -4.44 -14.96
CA LEU A 262 1.78 -5.29 -14.14
C LEU A 262 0.46 -5.57 -14.89
N SER A 263 -0.08 -6.77 -14.71
CA SER A 263 -1.39 -7.10 -15.28
C SER A 263 -2.51 -6.27 -14.62
N GLN A 264 -3.66 -6.19 -15.29
CA GLN A 264 -4.83 -5.49 -14.72
C GLN A 264 -5.26 -6.10 -13.39
N GLU A 265 -5.15 -7.42 -13.25
CA GLU A 265 -5.47 -8.16 -12.03
C GLU A 265 -4.55 -7.74 -10.86
N LEU A 266 -3.26 -7.55 -11.10
CA LEU A 266 -2.33 -7.06 -10.09
C LEU A 266 -2.60 -5.60 -9.69
N ASN A 267 -3.13 -4.78 -10.59
CA ASN A 267 -3.55 -3.41 -10.24
C ASN A 267 -4.81 -3.40 -9.36
N VAL A 268 -5.78 -4.28 -9.63
CA VAL A 268 -6.92 -4.46 -8.72
C VAL A 268 -6.44 -4.89 -7.34
N LEU A 269 -5.52 -5.84 -7.26
CA LEU A 269 -4.91 -6.25 -5.99
C LEU A 269 -4.28 -5.07 -5.23
N ARG A 270 -3.49 -4.25 -5.90
CA ARG A 270 -2.85 -3.08 -5.26
C ARG A 270 -3.86 -2.12 -4.65
N GLU A 271 -4.94 -1.83 -5.36
CA GLU A 271 -5.98 -0.91 -4.87
C GLU A 271 -6.77 -1.51 -3.71
N THR A 272 -7.03 -2.80 -3.75
CA THR A 272 -7.99 -3.45 -2.86
C THR A 272 -7.36 -4.19 -1.69
N ALA A 273 -6.12 -4.73 -1.85
CA ALA A 273 -5.44 -5.50 -0.81
C ALA A 273 -4.49 -4.67 0.07
N THR A 274 -4.31 -3.37 -0.20
CA THR A 274 -3.52 -2.50 0.67
C THR A 274 -4.11 -2.48 2.07
N GLY A 275 -3.34 -2.97 3.03
CA GLY A 275 -3.77 -3.15 4.40
C GLY A 275 -2.89 -2.40 5.40
N SER A 276 -3.21 -2.50 6.67
CA SER A 276 -2.39 -2.03 7.79
C SER A 276 -2.97 -2.54 9.09
N ASN A 277 -2.20 -2.52 10.17
CA ASN A 277 -2.74 -2.59 11.53
C ASN A 277 -2.28 -1.36 12.31
N ALA A 278 -3.13 -0.84 13.17
CA ALA A 278 -2.75 0.12 14.19
C ALA A 278 -3.67 -0.01 15.40
N TRP A 279 -3.09 0.12 16.60
CA TRP A 279 -3.87 0.17 17.83
C TRP A 279 -3.20 1.05 18.88
N ALA A 280 -4.02 1.57 19.79
CA ALA A 280 -3.56 2.28 20.98
C ALA A 280 -4.21 1.68 22.23
N VAL A 281 -3.43 1.51 23.30
CA VAL A 281 -3.86 0.97 24.60
C VAL A 281 -3.72 2.05 25.65
N SER A 282 -4.78 2.28 26.45
CA SER A 282 -4.82 3.30 27.50
C SER A 282 -3.88 2.99 28.67
N PRO A 283 -3.43 4.02 29.41
CA PRO A 283 -2.54 3.85 30.58
C PRO A 283 -3.06 2.85 31.60
N THR A 284 -4.37 2.78 31.80
CA THR A 284 -5.00 1.87 32.78
C THR A 284 -4.90 0.39 32.42
N ARG A 285 -4.52 0.10 31.17
CA ARG A 285 -4.42 -1.27 30.64
C ARG A 285 -3.01 -1.66 30.21
N THR A 286 -2.04 -0.79 30.42
CA THR A 286 -0.62 -1.09 30.14
C THR A 286 0.16 -1.48 31.40
N ALA A 287 1.27 -2.18 31.21
CA ALA A 287 2.16 -2.56 32.31
C ALA A 287 2.91 -1.36 32.89
N THR A 288 3.16 -0.34 32.08
CA THR A 288 3.95 0.85 32.42
C THR A 288 3.12 2.00 32.99
N GLY A 289 1.78 1.94 32.87
CA GLY A 289 0.89 3.07 33.22
C GLY A 289 0.98 4.24 32.23
N ARG A 290 1.57 4.05 31.07
CA ARG A 290 1.63 4.99 29.94
C ARG A 290 0.91 4.39 28.73
N PRO A 291 0.37 5.18 27.81
CA PRO A 291 -0.20 4.63 26.58
C PRO A 291 0.85 3.87 25.77
N ILE A 292 0.42 2.83 25.06
CA ILE A 292 1.22 2.14 24.05
C ILE A 292 0.49 2.28 22.73
N LEU A 293 1.22 2.68 21.66
CA LEU A 293 0.72 2.73 20.29
C LEU A 293 1.51 1.77 19.42
N ALA A 294 0.84 0.98 18.60
CA ALA A 294 1.44 0.14 17.58
C ALA A 294 0.97 0.53 16.19
N GLY A 295 1.82 0.33 15.18
CA GLY A 295 1.49 0.54 13.79
C GLY A 295 2.37 -0.27 12.86
N ASP A 296 1.76 -0.85 11.82
CA ASP A 296 2.43 -1.59 10.76
C ASP A 296 1.65 -1.44 9.43
N PRO A 297 2.04 -0.47 8.58
CA PRO A 297 1.40 -0.27 7.28
C PRO A 297 1.83 -1.35 6.29
N HIS A 298 0.86 -1.94 5.59
CA HIS A 298 1.11 -2.96 4.58
C HIS A 298 1.06 -2.34 3.18
N ARG A 299 2.15 -2.47 2.46
CA ARG A 299 2.31 -2.00 1.09
C ARG A 299 2.99 -3.08 0.26
N GLU A 300 3.20 -2.79 -1.03
CA GLU A 300 4.11 -3.60 -1.84
C GLU A 300 5.47 -3.68 -1.13
N ASN A 301 5.93 -4.89 -0.88
CA ASN A 301 7.12 -5.14 -0.08
C ASN A 301 8.18 -5.98 -0.80
N TYR A 302 8.03 -6.19 -2.10
CA TYR A 302 8.94 -7.02 -2.91
C TYR A 302 9.99 -6.21 -3.69
N THR A 303 9.97 -4.88 -3.62
CA THR A 303 10.93 -4.02 -4.34
C THR A 303 11.99 -3.45 -3.42
N LEU A 304 13.19 -3.21 -3.96
CA LEU A 304 14.30 -2.52 -3.32
C LEU A 304 14.48 -1.11 -3.89
N PRO A 305 14.72 -0.15 -3.02
CA PRO A 305 14.50 -0.19 -1.58
C PRO A 305 13.00 -0.16 -1.24
N ALA A 306 12.62 -0.57 -0.02
CA ALA A 306 11.22 -0.51 0.42
C ALA A 306 10.69 0.94 0.51
N ASN A 307 9.34 1.07 0.54
CA ASN A 307 8.69 2.39 0.41
C ASN A 307 8.82 3.28 1.66
N ARG A 308 9.21 2.74 2.81
CA ARG A 308 9.33 3.51 4.04
C ARG A 308 10.78 3.84 4.37
N TYR A 309 10.97 5.02 4.96
CA TYR A 309 12.25 5.50 5.43
C TYR A 309 12.08 6.13 6.82
N ILE A 310 12.82 5.63 7.81
CA ILE A 310 12.81 6.18 9.17
C ILE A 310 13.79 7.33 9.22
N ALA A 311 13.38 8.44 9.86
CA ALA A 311 14.27 9.56 10.16
C ALA A 311 13.85 10.25 11.46
N HIS A 312 14.83 10.86 12.15
CA HIS A 312 14.63 11.73 13.28
C HIS A 312 14.99 13.16 12.88
N LEU A 313 14.05 14.06 13.02
CA LEU A 313 14.14 15.47 12.65
C LEU A 313 14.06 16.34 13.91
N SER A 314 15.13 17.05 14.27
CA SER A 314 15.20 17.87 15.49
C SER A 314 15.68 19.28 15.18
N ALA A 315 14.85 20.26 15.52
CA ALA A 315 15.16 21.69 15.52
C ALA A 315 14.31 22.42 16.56
N PRO A 316 14.59 23.66 16.92
CA PRO A 316 13.75 24.42 17.86
C PRO A 316 12.27 24.43 17.43
N GLY A 317 11.39 23.90 18.29
CA GLY A 317 9.96 23.79 18.07
C GLY A 317 9.52 22.62 17.17
N LEU A 318 10.43 21.74 16.76
CA LEU A 318 10.12 20.52 16.02
C LEU A 318 11.09 19.41 16.42
N ASN A 319 10.56 18.34 17.00
CA ASN A 319 11.36 17.16 17.35
C ASN A 319 10.51 15.91 17.13
N ILE A 320 10.73 15.22 16.01
CA ILE A 320 9.87 14.15 15.52
C ILE A 320 10.70 13.01 14.96
N ILE A 321 10.30 11.77 15.28
CA ILE A 321 10.91 10.55 14.75
C ILE A 321 9.83 9.59 14.26
N GLY A 322 10.17 8.85 13.20
CA GLY A 322 9.33 7.80 12.65
C GLY A 322 9.55 7.62 11.16
N ALA A 323 8.59 7.01 10.49
CA ALA A 323 8.68 6.74 9.06
C ALA A 323 7.86 7.73 8.22
N GLY A 324 8.39 8.01 7.05
CA GLY A 324 7.74 8.79 6.00
C GLY A 324 7.98 8.18 4.62
N GLU A 325 7.44 8.83 3.61
CA GLU A 325 7.72 8.54 2.22
C GLU A 325 9.01 9.28 1.80
N PRO A 326 9.98 8.61 1.15
CA PRO A 326 11.27 9.23 0.81
C PRO A 326 11.17 10.47 -0.09
N TRP A 327 10.07 10.65 -0.79
CA TRP A 327 9.84 11.79 -1.69
C TRP A 327 9.09 12.97 -1.07
N ASN A 328 8.76 12.89 0.22
CA ASN A 328 8.06 13.94 0.95
C ASN A 328 8.87 14.46 2.14
N PRO A 329 8.82 15.76 2.45
CA PRO A 329 9.35 16.28 3.70
C PRO A 329 8.48 15.87 4.90
N GLY A 330 9.09 15.71 6.06
CA GLY A 330 8.42 15.38 7.32
C GLY A 330 8.27 13.89 7.58
N ILE A 331 7.44 13.56 8.57
CA ILE A 331 7.18 12.20 9.07
C ILE A 331 5.67 11.96 9.08
N SER A 332 5.22 10.82 8.58
CA SER A 332 3.79 10.48 8.50
C SER A 332 3.33 9.49 9.58
N MET A 333 4.25 8.77 10.21
CA MET A 333 3.98 7.80 11.29
C MET A 333 5.14 7.81 12.31
N GLY A 334 4.83 7.86 13.59
CA GLY A 334 5.85 7.92 14.63
C GLY A 334 5.40 8.70 15.85
N HIS A 335 6.26 9.57 16.38
CA HIS A 335 5.91 10.47 17.48
C HIS A 335 6.76 11.75 17.46
N ASN A 336 6.22 12.82 18.07
CA ASN A 336 6.89 14.11 18.16
C ASN A 336 7.27 14.52 19.61
N GLY A 337 7.41 13.53 20.50
CA GLY A 337 7.69 13.78 21.92
C GLY A 337 6.47 14.16 22.75
N HIS A 338 5.30 14.34 22.14
CA HIS A 338 4.02 14.66 22.80
C HIS A 338 2.91 13.70 22.39
N VAL A 339 2.78 13.45 21.09
CA VAL A 339 1.76 12.60 20.50
C VAL A 339 2.44 11.54 19.65
N ALA A 340 2.05 10.29 19.83
CA ALA A 340 2.35 9.18 18.93
C ALA A 340 1.17 8.95 17.99
N PHE A 341 1.47 8.62 16.72
CA PHE A 341 0.48 8.42 15.68
C PHE A 341 0.89 7.32 14.70
N GLY A 342 -0.09 6.47 14.39
CA GLY A 342 0.02 5.40 13.40
C GLY A 342 -1.18 5.43 12.47
N LEU A 343 -1.05 4.94 11.26
CA LEU A 343 -2.12 4.99 10.28
C LEU A 343 -2.50 3.61 9.76
N THR A 344 -3.79 3.46 9.41
CA THR A 344 -4.26 2.38 8.54
C THR A 344 -4.98 2.97 7.34
N ASN A 345 -4.99 2.25 6.22
CA ASN A 345 -5.76 2.68 5.06
C ASN A 345 -7.26 2.73 5.42
N LEU A 346 -7.89 3.88 5.17
CA LEU A 346 -9.32 4.07 5.06
C LEU A 346 -9.63 3.97 3.57
N PRO A 347 -10.31 2.94 3.08
CA PRO A 347 -10.55 2.74 1.65
C PRO A 347 -11.64 3.71 1.13
N ALA A 348 -11.45 5.01 1.38
CA ALA A 348 -12.37 6.04 0.95
C ALA A 348 -12.52 6.00 -0.56
N ASP A 349 -13.77 6.06 -1.01
CA ASP A 349 -14.14 6.08 -2.40
C ASP A 349 -13.91 7.49 -2.97
N GLN A 350 -12.77 7.68 -3.64
CA GLN A 350 -12.22 8.95 -4.05
C GLN A 350 -12.10 9.10 -5.58
N ALA A 351 -12.67 8.17 -6.34
CA ALA A 351 -12.68 8.24 -7.80
C ALA A 351 -13.93 7.58 -8.38
N ASP A 352 -14.42 8.09 -9.51
CA ASP A 352 -15.56 7.53 -10.25
C ASP A 352 -15.29 7.56 -11.77
N LEU A 353 -15.76 6.56 -12.49
CA LEU A 353 -15.71 6.51 -13.94
C LEU A 353 -16.99 7.09 -14.53
N TYR A 354 -16.84 8.13 -15.33
CA TYR A 354 -17.92 8.76 -16.07
C TYR A 354 -17.95 8.30 -17.52
N VAL A 355 -19.12 7.87 -18.00
CA VAL A 355 -19.36 7.42 -19.37
C VAL A 355 -20.12 8.49 -20.14
N TYR A 356 -19.50 9.02 -21.18
CA TYR A 356 -20.05 10.09 -22.01
C TYR A 356 -20.51 9.59 -23.36
N GLU A 357 -21.56 10.22 -23.87
CA GLU A 357 -21.95 10.18 -25.29
C GLU A 357 -21.11 11.23 -26.03
N LEU A 358 -20.43 10.82 -27.10
CA LEU A 358 -19.75 11.74 -28.05
C LEU A 358 -20.67 12.12 -29.20
N ASP A 359 -20.45 13.31 -29.73
CA ASP A 359 -21.12 13.77 -30.96
C ASP A 359 -20.69 12.86 -32.13
N PRO A 360 -21.61 12.17 -32.79
CA PRO A 360 -21.28 11.28 -33.92
C PRO A 360 -20.51 11.95 -35.06
N ASP A 361 -20.73 13.25 -35.25
CA ASP A 361 -20.08 14.04 -36.30
C ASP A 361 -18.79 14.72 -35.86
N ASP A 362 -18.57 14.83 -34.51
CA ASP A 362 -17.40 15.50 -33.96
C ASP A 362 -17.03 14.91 -32.58
N HIS A 363 -16.19 13.88 -32.55
CA HIS A 363 -15.75 13.21 -31.32
C HIS A 363 -14.93 14.11 -30.36
N THR A 364 -14.68 15.39 -30.71
CA THR A 364 -14.14 16.38 -29.78
C THR A 364 -15.20 16.98 -28.87
N ARG A 365 -16.47 16.58 -29.02
CA ARG A 365 -17.61 17.08 -28.26
C ARG A 365 -18.34 15.96 -27.57
N TYR A 366 -18.73 16.19 -26.33
CA TYR A 366 -19.49 15.26 -25.50
C TYR A 366 -20.81 15.86 -25.05
N ARG A 367 -21.81 15.02 -24.78
CA ARG A 367 -23.13 15.45 -24.34
C ARG A 367 -23.18 15.70 -22.86
N TYR A 368 -23.63 16.90 -22.46
CA TYR A 368 -23.86 17.25 -21.05
C TYR A 368 -25.15 18.12 -20.95
N ARG A 369 -26.06 17.71 -20.07
CA ARG A 369 -27.38 18.37 -19.88
C ARG A 369 -28.10 18.68 -21.18
N GLY A 370 -28.06 17.73 -22.12
CA GLY A 370 -28.70 17.81 -23.41
C GLY A 370 -28.00 18.69 -24.46
N ARG A 371 -26.81 19.23 -24.17
CA ARG A 371 -26.01 20.07 -25.07
C ARG A 371 -24.67 19.40 -25.35
N TRP A 372 -24.10 19.74 -26.52
CA TRP A 372 -22.76 19.35 -26.88
C TRP A 372 -21.74 20.32 -26.27
N GLU A 373 -20.84 19.84 -25.45
CA GLU A 373 -19.71 20.57 -24.89
C GLU A 373 -18.41 20.06 -25.50
N LYS A 374 -17.44 20.95 -25.70
CA LYS A 374 -16.15 20.61 -26.28
C LYS A 374 -15.22 20.04 -25.21
N LEU A 375 -14.47 18.97 -25.53
CA LEU A 375 -13.36 18.51 -24.71
C LEU A 375 -12.32 19.62 -24.54
N THR A 376 -11.84 19.83 -23.33
CA THR A 376 -10.66 20.66 -23.11
C THR A 376 -9.43 19.82 -23.46
N THR A 377 -8.51 20.41 -24.21
CA THR A 377 -7.30 19.72 -24.65
C THR A 377 -6.05 20.48 -24.24
N ALA A 378 -5.00 19.75 -23.87
CA ALA A 378 -3.66 20.27 -23.70
C ALA A 378 -2.72 19.44 -24.57
N THR A 379 -1.87 20.12 -25.35
CA THR A 379 -0.82 19.47 -26.12
C THR A 379 0.50 19.66 -25.38
N GLU A 380 1.16 18.58 -25.04
CA GLU A 380 2.45 18.59 -24.34
C GLU A 380 3.48 17.81 -25.14
N GLU A 381 4.69 18.29 -25.12
CA GLU A 381 5.85 17.60 -25.71
C GLU A 381 6.42 16.61 -24.71
N ILE A 382 6.66 15.38 -25.15
CA ILE A 382 7.28 14.30 -24.40
C ILE A 382 8.63 14.02 -25.02
N GLU A 383 9.69 14.37 -24.31
CA GLU A 383 11.07 14.09 -24.71
C GLU A 383 11.33 12.58 -24.76
N VAL A 384 12.10 12.14 -25.76
CA VAL A 384 12.38 10.71 -26.00
C VAL A 384 13.88 10.50 -26.17
N ALA A 385 14.51 9.74 -25.27
CA ALA A 385 15.91 9.38 -25.42
C ALA A 385 16.17 8.64 -26.74
N GLY A 386 17.15 9.13 -27.49
CA GLY A 386 17.53 8.53 -28.76
C GLY A 386 16.53 8.69 -29.90
N GLY A 387 15.53 9.59 -29.75
CA GLY A 387 14.50 9.85 -30.76
C GLY A 387 14.01 11.29 -30.75
N GLU A 388 13.08 11.57 -31.67
CA GLU A 388 12.41 12.87 -31.71
C GLU A 388 11.35 12.97 -30.62
N PRO A 389 11.14 14.17 -30.03
CA PRO A 389 10.06 14.41 -29.09
C PRO A 389 8.69 14.04 -29.69
N ARG A 390 7.78 13.59 -28.84
CA ARG A 390 6.42 13.18 -29.22
C ARG A 390 5.40 14.17 -28.70
N GLN A 391 4.51 14.64 -29.58
CA GLN A 391 3.37 15.44 -29.17
C GLN A 391 2.31 14.55 -28.54
N ALA A 392 1.96 14.81 -27.27
CA ALA A 392 0.91 14.12 -26.54
C ALA A 392 -0.30 15.03 -26.38
N GLN A 393 -1.42 14.62 -26.95
CA GLN A 393 -2.70 15.29 -26.73
C GLN A 393 -3.36 14.70 -25.50
N LEU A 394 -3.63 15.55 -24.51
CA LEU A 394 -4.33 15.25 -23.27
C LEU A 394 -5.73 15.83 -23.36
N SER A 395 -6.75 15.00 -23.20
CA SER A 395 -8.14 15.42 -23.29
C SER A 395 -8.85 15.33 -21.95
N PHE A 396 -9.69 16.29 -21.66
CA PHE A 396 -10.42 16.40 -20.40
C PHE A 396 -11.89 16.71 -20.66
N THR A 397 -12.76 16.07 -19.90
CA THR A 397 -14.13 16.52 -19.70
C THR A 397 -14.18 17.45 -18.49
N ARG A 398 -15.35 18.02 -18.21
CA ARG A 398 -15.58 18.77 -16.98
C ARG A 398 -15.36 17.97 -15.68
N HIS A 399 -15.43 16.63 -15.75
CA HIS A 399 -15.24 15.75 -14.60
C HIS A 399 -13.79 15.26 -14.44
N GLY A 400 -12.95 15.41 -15.47
CA GLY A 400 -11.55 15.04 -15.35
C GLY A 400 -10.96 14.45 -16.64
N PRO A 401 -9.78 13.80 -16.53
CA PRO A 401 -9.05 13.26 -17.68
C PRO A 401 -9.83 12.17 -18.42
N VAL A 402 -9.82 12.23 -19.74
CA VAL A 402 -10.35 11.18 -20.63
C VAL A 402 -9.31 10.08 -20.72
N VAL A 403 -9.66 8.90 -20.22
CA VAL A 403 -8.78 7.73 -20.21
C VAL A 403 -8.98 6.81 -21.40
N LYS A 404 -10.14 6.90 -22.05
CA LYS A 404 -10.45 6.13 -23.27
C LYS A 404 -11.50 6.83 -24.11
N ILE A 405 -11.33 6.78 -25.43
CA ILE A 405 -12.32 7.11 -26.44
C ILE A 405 -12.63 5.80 -27.19
N ASP A 406 -13.91 5.50 -27.33
CA ASP A 406 -14.45 4.40 -28.12
C ASP A 406 -15.24 4.98 -29.30
N GLU A 407 -14.53 5.28 -30.37
CA GLU A 407 -15.09 5.92 -31.55
C GLU A 407 -16.23 5.12 -32.17
N PRO A 408 -16.13 3.78 -32.33
CA PRO A 408 -17.20 2.96 -32.91
C PRO A 408 -18.53 3.06 -32.15
N ASN A 409 -18.47 3.22 -30.85
CA ASN A 409 -19.65 3.32 -29.98
C ASN A 409 -20.00 4.77 -29.61
N HIS A 410 -19.28 5.76 -30.12
CA HIS A 410 -19.42 7.19 -29.80
C HIS A 410 -19.41 7.42 -28.29
N LYS A 411 -18.41 6.83 -27.58
CA LYS A 411 -18.26 6.95 -26.11
C LYS A 411 -16.89 7.48 -25.73
N ALA A 412 -16.88 8.27 -24.65
CA ALA A 412 -15.67 8.62 -23.94
C ALA A 412 -15.81 8.23 -22.46
N TYR A 413 -14.69 7.87 -21.86
CA TYR A 413 -14.58 7.47 -20.48
C TYR A 413 -13.63 8.43 -19.78
N ALA A 414 -14.11 9.13 -18.76
CA ALA A 414 -13.29 10.05 -17.99
C ALA A 414 -13.30 9.67 -16.49
N VAL A 415 -12.18 9.91 -15.84
CA VAL A 415 -12.03 9.66 -14.40
C VAL A 415 -12.19 10.96 -13.64
N ARG A 416 -13.22 11.04 -12.77
CA ARG A 416 -13.26 12.04 -11.73
C ARG A 416 -12.52 11.50 -10.52
N THR A 417 -11.56 12.26 -10.00
CA THR A 417 -10.78 11.86 -8.83
C THR A 417 -10.48 13.06 -7.96
N VAL A 418 -10.39 12.86 -6.65
CA VAL A 418 -9.97 13.91 -5.71
C VAL A 418 -8.58 14.46 -6.02
N TRP A 419 -7.78 13.78 -6.84
CA TRP A 419 -6.45 14.24 -7.24
C TRP A 419 -6.46 15.56 -8.01
N THR A 420 -7.59 15.96 -8.56
CA THR A 420 -7.76 17.27 -9.22
C THR A 420 -8.02 18.41 -8.23
N GLU A 421 -8.28 18.08 -6.96
CA GLU A 421 -8.57 19.05 -5.92
C GLU A 421 -7.28 19.53 -5.20
N PRO A 422 -7.23 20.77 -4.70
CA PRO A 422 -6.07 21.26 -3.96
C PRO A 422 -5.89 20.52 -2.63
N GLY A 423 -4.63 20.32 -2.21
CA GLY A 423 -4.29 19.69 -0.95
C GLY A 423 -4.33 18.16 -0.97
N THR A 424 -4.26 17.53 -2.14
CA THR A 424 -4.35 16.09 -2.27
C THR A 424 -3.03 15.41 -2.67
N SER A 425 -1.87 16.07 -2.47
CA SER A 425 -0.59 15.38 -2.52
C SER A 425 -0.52 14.34 -1.40
N PRO A 426 -0.25 13.07 -1.72
CA PRO A 426 -0.32 11.98 -0.75
C PRO A 426 0.60 12.19 0.45
N TYR A 427 0.07 12.05 1.66
CA TYR A 427 0.75 12.15 2.95
C TYR A 427 1.26 13.54 3.34
N LEU A 428 1.26 14.53 2.45
CA LEU A 428 1.83 15.86 2.75
C LEU A 428 1.03 16.61 3.83
N GLY A 429 -0.24 16.26 4.03
CA GLY A 429 -1.06 16.72 5.15
C GLY A 429 -0.44 16.45 6.52
N SER A 430 0.52 15.51 6.63
CA SER A 430 1.26 15.23 7.87
C SER A 430 2.04 16.42 8.40
N LEU A 431 2.43 17.36 7.56
CA LEU A 431 3.14 18.58 8.02
C LEU A 431 2.35 19.36 9.07
N ASN A 432 1.02 19.25 9.09
CA ASN A 432 0.18 19.98 10.04
C ASN A 432 0.22 19.44 11.47
N PHE A 433 0.59 18.18 11.68
CA PHE A 433 0.66 17.60 13.03
C PHE A 433 2.07 17.35 13.55
N GLN A 434 3.11 17.82 12.86
CA GLN A 434 4.50 17.63 13.29
C GLN A 434 4.81 18.26 14.66
N ARG A 435 4.05 19.29 15.07
CA ARG A 435 4.31 20.10 16.27
C ARG A 435 3.19 20.11 17.29
N VAL A 436 2.15 19.31 17.09
CA VAL A 436 1.04 19.25 18.05
C VAL A 436 1.51 18.72 19.40
N THR A 437 0.92 19.20 20.47
CA THR A 437 1.34 18.88 21.84
C THR A 437 0.36 17.96 22.58
N ASN A 438 -0.79 17.71 21.98
CA ASN A 438 -1.85 16.88 22.57
C ASN A 438 -2.83 16.37 21.51
N SER A 439 -3.68 15.45 21.92
CA SER A 439 -4.70 14.79 21.09
C SER A 439 -5.73 15.75 20.48
N THR A 440 -6.08 16.84 21.15
CA THR A 440 -7.03 17.85 20.63
C THR A 440 -6.44 18.56 19.42
N GLU A 441 -5.22 19.07 19.55
CA GLU A 441 -4.50 19.71 18.45
C GLU A 441 -4.25 18.73 17.29
N PHE A 442 -3.98 17.44 17.61
CA PHE A 442 -3.80 16.41 16.60
C PHE A 442 -5.08 16.18 15.77
N ILE A 443 -6.24 16.08 16.44
CA ILE A 443 -7.54 15.91 15.77
C ILE A 443 -7.84 17.12 14.88
N GLU A 444 -7.58 18.34 15.36
CA GLU A 444 -7.76 19.57 14.59
C GLU A 444 -6.84 19.61 13.36
N ALA A 445 -5.57 19.25 13.52
CA ALA A 445 -4.59 19.19 12.43
C ALA A 445 -4.97 18.20 11.33
N MET A 446 -5.73 17.14 11.69
CA MET A 446 -6.25 16.17 10.73
C MET A 446 -7.27 16.75 9.75
N GLY A 447 -7.81 17.93 10.01
CA GLY A 447 -8.66 18.66 9.05
C GLY A 447 -7.96 18.94 7.71
N ALA A 448 -6.63 19.04 7.68
CA ALA A 448 -5.83 19.21 6.47
C ALA A 448 -5.47 17.90 5.75
N TRP A 449 -5.74 16.75 6.34
CA TRP A 449 -5.44 15.46 5.72
C TRP A 449 -6.51 15.08 4.70
N LYS A 450 -6.14 14.87 3.43
CA LYS A 450 -7.07 14.57 2.34
C LYS A 450 -6.79 13.25 1.65
N THR A 451 -5.51 12.91 1.44
CA THR A 451 -5.06 11.69 0.74
C THR A 451 -3.75 11.13 1.30
N PRO A 452 -3.56 9.81 1.22
CA PRO A 452 -4.60 8.80 0.98
C PRO A 452 -5.64 8.79 2.10
N GLY A 453 -6.84 8.26 1.86
CA GLY A 453 -7.80 8.02 2.94
C GLY A 453 -7.14 7.22 4.05
N SER A 454 -7.17 7.71 5.28
CA SER A 454 -6.44 7.11 6.40
C SER A 454 -7.25 7.14 7.68
N ASN A 455 -7.14 6.07 8.46
CA ASN A 455 -7.52 6.05 9.87
C ASN A 455 -6.26 6.34 10.68
N LEU A 456 -6.16 7.48 11.34
CA LEU A 456 -5.06 7.75 12.24
C LEU A 456 -5.43 7.37 13.67
N VAL A 457 -4.64 6.44 14.22
CA VAL A 457 -4.69 6.05 15.63
C VAL A 457 -3.65 6.88 16.36
N TYR A 458 -4.03 7.46 17.50
CA TYR A 458 -3.15 8.34 18.26
C TYR A 458 -3.12 7.98 19.74
N ALA A 459 -2.03 8.42 20.40
CA ALA A 459 -1.89 8.39 21.85
C ALA A 459 -1.01 9.55 22.30
N ASP A 460 -1.34 10.24 23.39
CA ASP A 460 -0.56 11.37 23.87
C ASP A 460 -0.02 11.20 25.30
N THR A 461 0.90 12.08 25.68
CA THR A 461 1.53 12.07 27.02
C THR A 461 0.56 12.43 28.15
N LYS A 462 -0.63 12.93 27.86
CA LYS A 462 -1.71 13.17 28.86
C LYS A 462 -2.49 11.87 29.14
N GLY A 463 -2.26 10.84 28.40
CA GLY A 463 -2.90 9.54 28.54
C GLY A 463 -4.10 9.32 27.63
N ASP A 464 -4.42 10.29 26.79
CA ASP A 464 -5.51 10.14 25.82
C ASP A 464 -5.09 9.21 24.67
N ILE A 465 -6.01 8.35 24.28
CA ILE A 465 -5.90 7.48 23.12
C ILE A 465 -7.12 7.63 22.22
N GLY A 466 -6.97 7.36 20.95
CA GLY A 466 -8.14 7.39 20.07
C GLY A 466 -7.84 7.19 18.60
N TRP A 467 -8.82 7.59 17.83
CA TRP A 467 -8.81 7.47 16.38
C TRP A 467 -9.54 8.66 15.74
N VAL A 468 -9.00 9.11 14.62
CA VAL A 468 -9.60 10.11 13.75
C VAL A 468 -9.35 9.73 12.28
N PRO A 469 -10.38 9.68 11.43
CA PRO A 469 -10.18 9.49 9.99
C PRO A 469 -9.78 10.80 9.32
N GLY A 470 -9.02 10.68 8.24
CA GLY A 470 -8.72 11.78 7.34
C GLY A 470 -8.89 11.33 5.89
N ALA A 471 -9.79 11.98 5.17
CA ALA A 471 -10.02 11.70 3.75
C ALA A 471 -10.83 12.82 3.11
N LEU A 472 -10.56 13.15 1.85
CA LEU A 472 -11.46 13.98 1.07
C LEU A 472 -12.56 13.08 0.48
N VAL A 473 -13.75 13.05 1.11
CA VAL A 473 -14.87 12.17 0.75
C VAL A 473 -15.90 12.95 -0.08
N PRO A 474 -16.17 12.55 -1.34
CA PRO A 474 -17.14 13.22 -2.20
C PRO A 474 -18.58 13.08 -1.70
N ARG A 475 -19.36 14.15 -1.78
CA ARG A 475 -20.82 14.13 -1.65
C ARG A 475 -21.45 13.81 -3.01
N ARG A 476 -21.78 12.57 -3.24
CA ARG A 476 -22.39 12.12 -4.50
C ARG A 476 -23.86 12.48 -4.56
N ARG A 477 -24.26 13.11 -5.64
CA ARG A 477 -25.65 13.50 -5.94
C ARG A 477 -26.13 12.79 -7.20
N GLY A 478 -27.21 12.08 -7.09
CA GLY A 478 -27.84 11.31 -8.17
C GLY A 478 -28.56 10.08 -7.59
N ARG A 479 -29.61 9.64 -8.24
CA ARG A 479 -30.36 8.46 -7.77
C ARG A 479 -29.52 7.20 -7.98
N GLY A 480 -29.21 6.48 -6.89
CA GLY A 480 -28.39 5.26 -6.95
C GLY A 480 -26.90 5.51 -7.20
N TYR A 481 -26.45 6.75 -7.00
CA TYR A 481 -25.03 7.09 -7.12
C TYR A 481 -24.31 6.81 -5.80
N ASP A 482 -23.73 5.64 -5.69
CA ASP A 482 -23.08 5.12 -4.48
C ASP A 482 -21.57 4.90 -4.64
N GLY A 483 -20.99 5.19 -5.82
CA GLY A 483 -19.58 5.01 -6.13
C GLY A 483 -19.18 3.56 -6.45
N LEU A 484 -20.12 2.62 -6.50
CA LEU A 484 -19.84 1.21 -6.74
C LEU A 484 -19.84 0.81 -8.21
N LEU A 485 -20.42 1.66 -9.08
CA LEU A 485 -20.55 1.44 -10.51
C LEU A 485 -20.29 2.74 -11.28
N PRO A 486 -19.76 2.67 -12.51
CA PRO A 486 -19.64 3.83 -13.38
C PRO A 486 -20.97 4.57 -13.58
N VAL A 487 -20.92 5.85 -13.90
CA VAL A 487 -22.11 6.68 -14.09
C VAL A 487 -22.11 7.39 -15.43
N PRO A 488 -23.30 7.67 -16.02
CA PRO A 488 -23.41 8.56 -17.18
C PRO A 488 -22.88 9.97 -16.89
N GLY A 489 -22.08 10.52 -17.79
CA GLY A 489 -21.49 11.85 -17.70
C GLY A 489 -22.41 12.97 -18.15
N ASP A 490 -23.72 12.79 -18.09
CA ASP A 490 -24.73 13.66 -18.71
C ASP A 490 -25.30 14.73 -17.77
N GLY A 491 -24.78 14.84 -16.54
CA GLY A 491 -25.16 15.83 -15.53
C GLY A 491 -26.25 15.39 -14.55
N ARG A 492 -26.68 14.15 -14.60
CA ARG A 492 -27.56 13.55 -13.59
C ARG A 492 -26.81 13.09 -12.34
N TYR A 493 -25.53 12.79 -12.47
CA TYR A 493 -24.64 12.25 -11.44
C TYR A 493 -23.48 13.22 -11.23
N GLU A 494 -23.38 13.81 -10.04
CA GLU A 494 -22.42 14.86 -9.77
C GLU A 494 -21.81 14.70 -8.36
N TRP A 495 -20.58 15.16 -8.19
CA TRP A 495 -20.05 15.46 -6.87
C TRP A 495 -20.51 16.88 -6.46
N ASP A 496 -21.24 16.95 -5.37
CA ASP A 496 -21.77 18.21 -4.82
C ASP A 496 -20.96 18.62 -3.59
N GLY A 497 -19.67 18.86 -3.81
CA GLY A 497 -18.68 19.13 -2.79
C GLY A 497 -18.17 17.90 -2.06
N PHE A 498 -17.61 18.11 -0.86
CA PHE A 498 -16.97 17.10 -0.05
C PHE A 498 -17.45 17.19 1.38
N TYR A 499 -17.31 16.11 2.14
CA TYR A 499 -17.48 16.13 3.59
C TYR A 499 -16.21 16.68 4.24
N ASP A 500 -16.38 17.53 5.23
CA ASP A 500 -15.26 17.93 6.10
C ASP A 500 -14.87 16.77 7.01
N ASN A 501 -13.58 16.67 7.37
CA ASN A 501 -13.15 15.62 8.30
C ASN A 501 -13.86 15.70 9.65
N ALA A 502 -14.31 16.89 10.08
CA ALA A 502 -15.11 17.07 11.29
C ALA A 502 -16.51 16.44 11.21
N GLU A 503 -17.04 16.16 10.01
CA GLU A 503 -18.30 15.46 9.80
C GLU A 503 -18.15 13.94 9.85
N LEU A 504 -16.90 13.43 9.80
CA LEU A 504 -16.59 12.02 9.94
C LEU A 504 -16.50 11.64 11.42
N PRO A 505 -16.74 10.37 11.79
CA PRO A 505 -16.68 9.95 13.18
C PRO A 505 -15.25 9.96 13.72
N SER A 506 -15.08 10.23 15.00
CA SER A 506 -13.81 10.06 15.72
C SER A 506 -14.06 9.39 17.07
N SER A 507 -13.01 8.88 17.68
CA SER A 507 -13.09 8.27 19.01
C SER A 507 -11.96 8.78 19.89
N ARG A 508 -12.30 9.20 21.13
CA ARG A 508 -11.34 9.56 22.17
C ARG A 508 -11.65 8.77 23.42
N ASN A 509 -10.65 8.14 24.01
CA ASN A 509 -10.74 7.35 25.25
C ASN A 509 -11.88 6.33 25.23
N PRO A 510 -11.89 5.38 24.28
CA PRO A 510 -12.97 4.41 24.18
C PRO A 510 -13.10 3.59 25.45
N ARG A 511 -14.34 3.24 25.84
CA ARG A 511 -14.66 2.51 27.08
C ARG A 511 -13.94 1.16 27.21
N ALA A 512 -13.55 0.56 26.08
CA ALA A 512 -12.76 -0.67 26.06
C ALA A 512 -11.33 -0.48 26.61
N GLY A 513 -10.86 0.77 26.72
CA GLY A 513 -9.49 1.11 27.10
C GLY A 513 -8.45 0.80 26.00
N PHE A 514 -8.90 0.57 24.80
CA PHE A 514 -8.07 0.48 23.59
C PHE A 514 -8.90 0.78 22.35
N PHE A 515 -8.25 1.21 21.29
CA PHE A 515 -8.77 1.29 19.93
C PHE A 515 -7.87 0.51 18.99
N ALA A 516 -8.46 -0.16 18.00
CA ALA A 516 -7.71 -0.86 16.96
C ALA A 516 -8.40 -0.71 15.61
N SER A 517 -7.61 -0.60 14.56
CA SER A 517 -8.04 -0.67 13.16
C SER A 517 -7.12 -1.60 12.38
N ALA A 518 -7.73 -2.41 11.53
CA ALA A 518 -7.09 -3.26 10.54
C ALA A 518 -7.80 -3.14 9.18
N ASN A 519 -8.26 -1.93 8.85
CA ASN A 519 -8.98 -1.54 7.62
C ASN A 519 -10.43 -2.06 7.52
N GLU A 520 -10.98 -2.60 8.57
CA GLU A 520 -12.38 -3.05 8.66
C GLU A 520 -13.36 -1.90 8.76
N TYR A 521 -14.65 -2.20 8.56
CA TYR A 521 -15.74 -1.26 8.79
C TYR A 521 -15.78 -0.82 10.27
N ASN A 522 -15.42 0.43 10.52
CA ASN A 522 -15.33 1.02 11.87
C ASN A 522 -16.16 2.31 12.05
N PHE A 523 -16.95 2.69 11.04
CA PHE A 523 -17.83 3.87 11.11
C PHE A 523 -19.13 3.55 11.85
N PRO A 524 -19.51 4.31 12.89
CA PRO A 524 -20.79 4.15 13.53
C PRO A 524 -21.96 4.52 12.61
N PRO A 525 -23.18 3.96 12.84
CA PRO A 525 -24.35 4.37 12.08
C PRO A 525 -24.64 5.88 12.23
N GLY A 526 -25.14 6.49 11.15
CA GLY A 526 -25.54 7.90 11.13
C GLY A 526 -24.47 8.87 10.63
N TYR A 527 -23.28 8.38 10.38
CA TYR A 527 -22.22 9.17 9.73
C TYR A 527 -22.20 8.96 8.22
N PRO A 528 -21.59 9.88 7.44
CA PRO A 528 -21.35 9.66 6.01
C PRO A 528 -20.59 8.36 5.76
N THR A 529 -20.99 7.62 4.74
CA THR A 529 -20.32 6.39 4.35
C THR A 529 -19.21 6.73 3.35
N PRO A 530 -17.91 6.65 3.73
CA PRO A 530 -16.82 6.99 2.84
C PRO A 530 -16.58 5.94 1.76
N THR A 531 -17.04 4.71 2.00
CA THR A 531 -16.97 3.56 1.11
C THR A 531 -17.93 2.47 1.59
N TYR A 532 -18.28 1.55 0.71
CA TYR A 532 -18.92 0.28 1.06
C TYR A 532 -17.94 -0.91 1.03
N GLU A 533 -16.70 -0.69 0.58
CA GLU A 533 -15.71 -1.72 0.34
C GLU A 533 -14.59 -1.69 1.39
N TRP A 534 -14.83 -2.38 2.52
CA TRP A 534 -13.89 -2.50 3.63
C TRP A 534 -13.17 -3.85 3.61
N GLN A 535 -12.00 -3.90 4.23
CA GLN A 535 -11.31 -5.18 4.44
C GLN A 535 -12.08 -6.07 5.42
N PRO A 536 -12.03 -7.41 5.25
CA PRO A 536 -12.58 -8.33 6.24
C PRO A 536 -11.97 -8.14 7.63
N ALA A 537 -12.79 -8.25 8.67
CA ALA A 537 -12.39 -7.99 10.05
C ALA A 537 -11.48 -9.08 10.69
N TYR A 538 -10.94 -10.04 9.92
CA TYR A 538 -10.13 -11.16 10.45
C TYR A 538 -8.99 -10.70 11.37
N ARG A 539 -8.19 -9.73 10.92
CA ARG A 539 -7.05 -9.18 11.67
C ARG A 539 -7.52 -8.37 12.88
N LYS A 540 -8.49 -7.50 12.68
CA LYS A 540 -9.08 -6.67 13.75
C LYS A 540 -9.71 -7.55 14.84
N ASP A 541 -10.45 -8.60 14.48
CA ASP A 541 -11.08 -9.50 15.46
C ASP A 541 -10.03 -10.21 16.31
N ARG A 542 -8.89 -10.61 15.72
CA ARG A 542 -7.78 -11.18 16.48
C ARG A 542 -7.10 -10.16 17.39
N ILE A 543 -6.86 -8.94 16.93
CA ILE A 543 -6.32 -7.85 17.76
C ILE A 543 -7.26 -7.58 18.94
N HIS A 544 -8.56 -7.47 18.71
CA HIS A 544 -9.56 -7.25 19.75
C HIS A 544 -9.63 -8.42 20.75
N GLU A 545 -9.58 -9.66 20.26
CA GLU A 545 -9.56 -10.85 21.13
C GLU A 545 -8.38 -10.79 22.11
N VAL A 546 -7.18 -10.54 21.61
CA VAL A 546 -5.97 -10.48 22.45
C VAL A 546 -6.03 -9.31 23.42
N LEU A 547 -6.27 -8.09 22.92
CA LEU A 547 -6.30 -6.88 23.75
C LEU A 547 -7.43 -6.92 24.78
N SER A 548 -8.57 -7.56 24.49
CA SER A 548 -9.66 -7.70 25.47
C SER A 548 -9.28 -8.59 26.67
N GLN A 549 -8.45 -9.60 26.44
CA GLN A 549 -7.99 -10.54 27.48
C GLN A 549 -6.81 -9.99 28.28
N GLN A 550 -5.95 -9.17 27.64
CA GLN A 550 -4.80 -8.57 28.31
C GLN A 550 -5.21 -7.42 29.21
N ARG A 551 -4.82 -7.45 30.47
CA ARG A 551 -5.11 -6.39 31.46
C ARG A 551 -3.93 -5.44 31.70
N ARG A 552 -2.72 -5.84 31.33
CA ARG A 552 -1.47 -5.11 31.54
C ARG A 552 -0.56 -5.32 30.33
N THR A 553 -0.94 -4.76 29.19
CA THR A 553 -0.18 -4.86 27.93
C THR A 553 1.20 -4.23 28.09
N SER A 554 2.24 -4.94 27.70
CA SER A 554 3.62 -4.45 27.61
C SER A 554 4.02 -4.18 26.15
N ILE A 555 5.19 -3.56 25.94
CA ILE A 555 5.80 -3.47 24.61
C ILE A 555 6.03 -4.88 24.04
N ALA A 556 6.55 -5.82 24.83
CA ALA A 556 6.76 -7.18 24.37
C ALA A 556 5.48 -7.89 23.91
N ASP A 557 4.36 -7.71 24.64
CA ASP A 557 3.04 -8.24 24.23
C ASP A 557 2.57 -7.59 22.93
N THR A 558 2.87 -6.31 22.74
CA THR A 558 2.55 -5.56 21.52
C THR A 558 3.30 -6.10 20.31
N LEU A 559 4.61 -6.35 20.46
CA LEU A 559 5.44 -6.95 19.40
C LEU A 559 4.99 -8.38 19.09
N ALA A 560 4.65 -9.17 20.11
CA ALA A 560 4.11 -10.52 19.92
C ALA A 560 2.80 -10.49 19.11
N LEU A 561 1.90 -9.52 19.40
CA LEU A 561 0.64 -9.38 18.66
C LEU A 561 0.88 -8.94 17.22
N GLN A 562 1.84 -8.05 16.92
CA GLN A 562 2.22 -7.70 15.56
C GLN A 562 2.79 -8.90 14.76
N ASN A 563 3.25 -9.93 15.44
CA ASN A 563 3.77 -11.15 14.84
C ASN A 563 2.80 -12.35 14.97
N ASP A 564 1.53 -12.13 15.35
CA ASP A 564 0.54 -13.20 15.50
C ASP A 564 0.11 -13.75 14.13
N GLU A 565 0.30 -15.06 13.93
CA GLU A 565 0.01 -15.77 12.68
C GLU A 565 -1.29 -16.60 12.74
N ARG A 566 -2.18 -16.34 13.69
CA ARG A 566 -3.47 -17.05 13.79
C ARG A 566 -4.43 -16.54 12.73
N SER A 567 -4.84 -17.46 11.84
CA SER A 567 -5.71 -17.15 10.69
C SER A 567 -7.17 -17.06 11.10
N GLY A 568 -7.80 -15.90 10.86
CA GLY A 568 -9.24 -15.71 11.02
C GLY A 568 -10.06 -16.55 10.03
N VAL A 569 -9.50 -16.83 8.86
CA VAL A 569 -10.12 -17.69 7.84
C VAL A 569 -10.09 -19.16 8.27
N ALA A 570 -8.96 -19.67 8.75
CA ALA A 570 -8.88 -21.05 9.26
C ALA A 570 -9.89 -21.28 10.38
N ARG A 571 -10.03 -20.33 11.29
CA ARG A 571 -11.00 -20.36 12.39
C ARG A 571 -12.45 -20.48 11.91
N GLN A 572 -12.80 -19.86 10.77
CA GLN A 572 -14.14 -19.92 10.20
C GLN A 572 -14.40 -21.22 9.41
N PHE A 573 -13.43 -21.73 8.67
CA PHE A 573 -13.64 -22.81 7.73
C PHE A 573 -13.33 -24.22 8.28
N LEU A 574 -12.38 -24.37 9.21
CA LEU A 574 -12.04 -25.65 9.81
C LEU A 574 -13.24 -26.36 10.49
N PRO A 575 -14.17 -25.67 11.18
CA PRO A 575 -15.33 -26.31 11.79
C PRO A 575 -16.24 -27.07 10.80
N TYR A 576 -16.29 -26.65 9.53
CA TYR A 576 -17.07 -27.38 8.51
C TYR A 576 -16.47 -28.74 8.18
N LEU A 577 -15.14 -28.89 8.31
CA LEU A 577 -14.44 -30.15 8.04
C LEU A 577 -14.53 -31.16 9.19
N ALA A 578 -14.73 -30.68 10.41
CA ALA A 578 -14.62 -31.51 11.62
C ALA A 578 -15.54 -32.73 11.65
N LYS A 579 -16.72 -32.64 10.99
CA LYS A 579 -17.72 -33.70 10.95
C LYS A 579 -17.63 -34.54 9.68
N LEU A 580 -16.84 -34.16 8.69
CA LEU A 580 -16.72 -34.83 7.41
C LEU A 580 -15.90 -36.13 7.54
N ARG A 581 -16.26 -37.13 6.78
CA ARG A 581 -15.54 -38.40 6.65
C ARG A 581 -15.48 -38.78 5.18
N SER A 582 -14.46 -39.49 4.77
CA SER A 582 -14.32 -39.98 3.41
C SER A 582 -13.71 -41.37 3.39
N THR A 583 -14.16 -42.16 2.46
CA THR A 583 -13.57 -43.51 2.12
C THR A 583 -12.45 -43.35 1.10
N ASP A 584 -12.33 -42.19 0.42
CA ASP A 584 -11.22 -41.93 -0.47
C ASP A 584 -9.96 -41.70 0.37
N PRO A 585 -8.87 -42.44 0.13
CA PRO A 585 -7.67 -42.39 0.96
C PRO A 585 -7.00 -41.02 0.98
N THR A 586 -7.01 -40.29 -0.14
CA THR A 586 -6.39 -38.96 -0.25
C THR A 586 -7.18 -37.92 0.53
N THR A 587 -8.51 -37.93 0.40
CA THR A 587 -9.40 -37.05 1.17
C THR A 587 -9.31 -37.34 2.66
N ALA A 588 -9.23 -38.65 3.05
CA ALA A 588 -9.09 -39.03 4.46
C ALA A 588 -7.77 -38.52 5.07
N LYS A 589 -6.65 -38.60 4.33
CA LYS A 589 -5.37 -38.00 4.74
C LYS A 589 -5.47 -36.48 4.90
N ALA A 590 -6.05 -35.78 3.92
CA ALA A 590 -6.25 -34.35 3.97
C ALA A 590 -7.10 -33.93 5.19
N LEU A 591 -8.19 -34.62 5.46
CA LEU A 591 -9.03 -34.40 6.64
C LEU A 591 -8.26 -34.64 7.95
N ALA A 592 -7.44 -35.73 8.01
CA ALA A 592 -6.65 -36.04 9.19
C ALA A 592 -5.60 -34.95 9.47
N LEU A 593 -4.89 -34.47 8.44
CA LEU A 593 -3.92 -33.37 8.57
C LEU A 593 -4.59 -32.07 9.06
N LEU A 594 -5.74 -31.71 8.50
CA LEU A 594 -6.47 -30.50 8.88
C LEU A 594 -7.20 -30.61 10.22
N ALA A 595 -7.50 -31.82 10.69
CA ALA A 595 -8.08 -32.03 12.02
C ALA A 595 -7.10 -31.65 13.16
N GLY A 596 -5.80 -31.72 12.93
CA GLY A 596 -4.75 -31.27 13.85
C GLY A 596 -4.37 -29.80 13.72
N TYR A 597 -4.95 -29.07 12.77
CA TYR A 597 -4.59 -27.69 12.51
C TYR A 597 -5.22 -26.73 13.53
N ASP A 598 -4.39 -26.03 14.27
CA ASP A 598 -4.82 -25.07 15.30
C ASP A 598 -5.16 -23.68 14.73
N GLY A 599 -4.98 -23.49 13.40
CA GLY A 599 -5.21 -22.22 12.71
C GLY A 599 -4.03 -21.25 12.77
N VAL A 600 -2.85 -21.67 13.29
CA VAL A 600 -1.63 -20.86 13.24
C VAL A 600 -0.88 -21.13 11.94
N THR A 601 -0.83 -20.12 11.08
CA THR A 601 -0.20 -20.20 9.75
C THR A 601 1.32 -19.97 9.85
N GLY A 602 1.98 -20.72 10.74
CA GLY A 602 3.43 -20.66 10.90
C GLY A 602 4.17 -21.29 9.72
N LYS A 603 5.37 -20.79 9.43
CA LYS A 603 6.19 -21.28 8.30
C LYS A 603 6.45 -22.78 8.32
N ASP A 604 6.49 -23.40 9.50
CA ASP A 604 6.78 -24.84 9.66
C ASP A 604 5.52 -25.72 9.68
N SER A 605 4.32 -25.16 9.45
CA SER A 605 3.04 -25.89 9.49
C SER A 605 2.73 -26.60 8.19
N ALA A 606 2.65 -27.93 8.23
CA ALA A 606 2.17 -28.75 7.13
C ALA A 606 0.67 -28.54 6.85
N ALA A 607 -0.11 -28.41 7.91
CA ALA A 607 -1.55 -28.17 7.80
C ALA A 607 -1.86 -26.80 7.17
N ALA A 608 -1.06 -25.78 7.47
CA ALA A 608 -1.18 -24.47 6.83
C ALA A 608 -0.90 -24.57 5.32
N ALA A 609 0.14 -25.30 4.90
CA ALA A 609 0.44 -25.52 3.48
C ALA A 609 -0.75 -26.12 2.72
N LEU A 610 -1.41 -27.10 3.32
CA LEU A 610 -2.62 -27.71 2.73
C LEU A 610 -3.80 -26.72 2.76
N PHE A 611 -4.07 -26.10 3.91
CA PHE A 611 -5.25 -25.25 4.10
C PHE A 611 -5.24 -24.03 3.17
N GLU A 612 -4.14 -23.29 3.12
CA GLU A 612 -4.03 -22.09 2.29
C GLU A 612 -4.09 -22.43 0.79
N THR A 613 -3.46 -23.54 0.38
CA THR A 613 -3.57 -24.04 -0.99
C THR A 613 -5.02 -24.43 -1.31
N TRP A 614 -5.68 -25.16 -0.40
CA TRP A 614 -7.05 -25.64 -0.61
C TRP A 614 -8.04 -24.49 -0.73
N ILE A 615 -8.03 -23.52 0.21
CA ILE A 615 -9.04 -22.46 0.22
C ILE A 615 -8.92 -21.53 -0.98
N MET A 616 -7.67 -21.18 -1.36
CA MET A 616 -7.39 -20.20 -2.41
C MET A 616 -7.50 -20.79 -3.83
N ARG A 617 -6.92 -21.96 -4.04
CA ARG A 617 -6.77 -22.52 -5.39
C ARG A 617 -7.86 -23.49 -5.79
N PHE A 618 -8.54 -24.11 -4.83
CA PHE A 618 -9.49 -25.19 -5.13
C PHE A 618 -10.89 -24.89 -4.63
N LEU A 619 -11.06 -24.49 -3.36
CA LEU A 619 -12.39 -24.30 -2.79
C LEU A 619 -13.08 -23.08 -3.38
N TYR A 620 -12.43 -21.89 -3.32
CA TYR A 620 -13.04 -20.65 -3.79
C TYR A 620 -13.40 -20.69 -5.29
N PRO A 621 -12.53 -21.14 -6.20
CA PRO A 621 -12.91 -21.27 -7.61
C PRO A 621 -14.06 -22.26 -7.85
N ALA A 622 -14.08 -23.39 -7.16
CA ALA A 622 -15.15 -24.38 -7.29
C ALA A 622 -16.49 -23.85 -6.74
N TRP A 623 -16.45 -23.11 -5.64
CA TRP A 623 -17.61 -22.44 -5.07
C TRP A 623 -18.19 -21.39 -6.04
N ALA A 624 -17.36 -20.55 -6.62
CA ALA A 624 -17.77 -19.54 -7.60
C ALA A 624 -18.41 -20.19 -8.83
N GLN A 625 -17.79 -21.25 -9.37
CA GLN A 625 -18.29 -22.00 -10.53
C GLN A 625 -19.61 -22.75 -10.25
N LEU A 626 -19.85 -23.14 -9.00
CA LEU A 626 -21.09 -23.80 -8.61
C LEU A 626 -22.28 -22.82 -8.55
N LEU A 627 -22.04 -21.57 -8.17
CA LEU A 627 -23.10 -20.62 -7.84
C LEU A 627 -23.35 -19.55 -8.91
N LEU A 628 -22.41 -19.33 -9.83
CA LEU A 628 -22.48 -18.29 -10.83
C LEU A 628 -22.47 -18.84 -12.26
N PRO A 629 -23.09 -18.13 -13.22
CA PRO A 629 -22.86 -18.38 -14.63
C PRO A 629 -21.36 -18.35 -14.96
N LYS A 630 -20.93 -19.23 -15.87
CA LYS A 630 -19.49 -19.39 -16.18
C LYS A 630 -18.74 -18.08 -16.47
N PRO A 631 -19.27 -17.12 -17.29
CA PRO A 631 -18.57 -15.87 -17.53
C PRO A 631 -18.33 -15.03 -16.26
N ALA A 632 -19.32 -15.00 -15.36
CA ALA A 632 -19.18 -14.28 -14.08
C ALA A 632 -18.25 -15.03 -13.12
N ALA A 633 -18.33 -16.35 -13.05
CA ALA A 633 -17.44 -17.16 -12.23
C ALA A 633 -15.97 -17.04 -12.67
N ASP A 634 -15.68 -17.13 -13.97
CA ASP A 634 -14.33 -16.98 -14.51
C ASP A 634 -13.76 -15.58 -14.22
N GLN A 635 -14.59 -14.55 -14.33
CA GLN A 635 -14.20 -13.19 -14.01
C GLN A 635 -13.93 -13.01 -12.50
N LEU A 636 -14.84 -13.51 -11.65
CA LEU A 636 -14.67 -13.46 -10.19
C LEU A 636 -13.40 -14.18 -9.75
N VAL A 637 -13.13 -15.37 -10.30
CA VAL A 637 -11.90 -16.12 -10.02
C VAL A 637 -10.66 -15.36 -10.50
N GLY A 638 -10.74 -14.65 -11.64
CA GLY A 638 -9.67 -13.80 -12.13
C GLY A 638 -9.38 -12.59 -11.23
N LEU A 639 -10.41 -12.08 -10.52
CA LEU A 639 -10.30 -10.98 -9.56
C LEU A 639 -9.91 -11.44 -8.15
N SER A 640 -9.88 -12.74 -7.89
CA SER A 640 -9.81 -13.35 -6.56
C SER A 640 -8.47 -13.18 -5.82
N ILE A 641 -7.60 -12.31 -6.30
CA ILE A 641 -6.36 -11.95 -5.60
C ILE A 641 -6.69 -11.18 -4.31
N ASP A 642 -7.83 -10.50 -4.25
CA ASP A 642 -8.33 -9.84 -3.03
C ASP A 642 -9.57 -10.59 -2.51
N LEU A 643 -9.33 -11.70 -1.84
CA LEU A 643 -10.39 -12.62 -1.43
C LEU A 643 -11.17 -12.09 -0.22
N ASP A 644 -12.38 -11.66 -0.46
CA ASP A 644 -13.37 -11.52 0.61
C ASP A 644 -14.13 -12.84 0.79
N LEU A 645 -13.59 -13.72 1.63
CA LEU A 645 -14.17 -15.03 1.90
C LEU A 645 -15.44 -14.98 2.76
N ARG A 646 -15.85 -13.79 3.24
CA ARG A 646 -17.05 -13.63 4.07
C ARG A 646 -18.31 -14.07 3.34
N VAL A 647 -18.40 -13.80 2.04
CA VAL A 647 -19.56 -14.21 1.23
C VAL A 647 -19.62 -15.73 1.07
N MET A 648 -18.47 -16.37 0.85
CA MET A 648 -18.38 -17.83 0.83
C MET A 648 -18.77 -18.43 2.19
N ASN A 649 -18.27 -17.86 3.29
CA ASN A 649 -18.63 -18.28 4.63
C ASN A 649 -20.14 -18.09 4.91
N ASP A 650 -20.74 -16.98 4.51
CA ASP A 650 -22.18 -16.73 4.64
C ASP A 650 -23.00 -17.82 3.90
N SER A 651 -22.52 -18.28 2.73
CA SER A 651 -23.14 -19.37 1.99
C SER A 651 -23.05 -20.74 2.68
N PHE A 652 -21.99 -20.95 3.48
CA PHE A 652 -21.80 -22.19 4.23
C PHE A 652 -22.59 -22.20 5.55
N VAL A 653 -22.80 -21.02 6.15
CA VAL A 653 -23.65 -20.88 7.34
C VAL A 653 -25.13 -21.12 7.00
N ARG A 654 -25.59 -20.65 5.84
CA ARG A 654 -26.99 -20.80 5.37
C ARG A 654 -27.03 -21.47 4.01
N PRO A 655 -26.66 -22.76 3.94
CA PRO A 655 -26.40 -23.40 2.66
C PRO A 655 -27.66 -23.50 1.77
N ASP A 656 -28.85 -23.65 2.32
CA ASP A 656 -30.10 -23.75 1.54
C ASP A 656 -30.44 -22.44 0.82
N ASP A 657 -30.07 -21.27 1.39
CA ASP A 657 -30.29 -19.98 0.75
C ASP A 657 -29.43 -19.80 -0.53
N TRP A 658 -28.31 -20.51 -0.61
CA TRP A 658 -27.34 -20.37 -1.68
C TRP A 658 -27.28 -21.54 -2.66
N PHE A 659 -27.31 -22.77 -2.14
CA PHE A 659 -27.20 -23.99 -2.93
C PHE A 659 -28.58 -24.60 -3.23
N GLY A 660 -29.68 -24.04 -2.66
CA GLY A 660 -31.05 -24.59 -2.83
C GLY A 660 -31.27 -25.85 -2.00
N THR A 661 -32.26 -26.65 -2.39
CA THR A 661 -32.59 -27.92 -1.69
C THR A 661 -31.36 -28.77 -1.43
N ASP A 662 -31.24 -29.33 -0.22
CA ASP A 662 -30.09 -30.11 0.26
C ASP A 662 -28.77 -29.32 0.29
N GLY A 663 -28.83 -28.02 0.55
CA GLY A 663 -27.67 -27.11 0.51
C GLY A 663 -26.53 -27.60 1.38
N ALA A 664 -26.81 -28.09 2.58
CA ALA A 664 -25.77 -28.65 3.47
C ALA A 664 -25.02 -29.82 2.82
N ARG A 665 -25.73 -30.74 2.16
CA ARG A 665 -25.13 -31.88 1.43
C ARG A 665 -24.25 -31.37 0.27
N LYS A 666 -24.73 -30.41 -0.53
CA LYS A 666 -23.99 -29.83 -1.64
C LYS A 666 -22.73 -29.09 -1.17
N ARG A 667 -22.81 -28.36 -0.05
CA ARG A 667 -21.64 -27.78 0.59
C ARG A 667 -20.61 -28.83 0.97
N ASP A 668 -21.05 -29.89 1.66
CA ASP A 668 -20.16 -30.96 2.12
C ASP A 668 -19.53 -31.72 0.95
N GLU A 669 -20.27 -31.95 -0.13
CA GLU A 669 -19.75 -32.52 -1.40
C GLU A 669 -18.71 -31.59 -2.05
N LEU A 670 -18.91 -30.28 -2.05
CA LEU A 670 -17.95 -29.27 -2.52
C LEU A 670 -16.65 -29.32 -1.71
N LEU A 671 -16.76 -29.36 -0.37
CA LEU A 671 -15.62 -29.45 0.53
C LEU A 671 -14.82 -30.74 0.28
N LEU A 672 -15.49 -31.88 0.28
CA LEU A 672 -14.87 -33.19 0.06
C LEU A 672 -14.27 -33.35 -1.35
N GLY A 673 -14.93 -32.77 -2.37
CA GLY A 673 -14.47 -32.88 -3.76
C GLY A 673 -13.28 -32.01 -4.12
N THR A 674 -12.97 -31.00 -3.28
CA THR A 674 -11.85 -30.08 -3.51
C THR A 674 -10.59 -30.45 -2.69
N LEU A 675 -10.72 -31.08 -1.54
CA LEU A 675 -9.61 -31.48 -0.68
C LEU A 675 -8.56 -32.38 -1.34
N PRO A 676 -8.94 -33.49 -2.03
CA PRO A 676 -7.93 -34.39 -2.61
C PRO A 676 -7.11 -33.71 -3.71
N LYS A 677 -7.71 -32.74 -4.42
CA LYS A 677 -7.01 -31.94 -5.44
C LYS A 677 -5.95 -31.05 -4.80
N ALA A 678 -6.28 -30.40 -3.68
CA ALA A 678 -5.35 -29.57 -2.94
C ALA A 678 -4.21 -30.41 -2.33
N TYR A 679 -4.54 -31.55 -1.73
CA TYR A 679 -3.53 -32.48 -1.20
C TYR A 679 -2.56 -32.96 -2.28
N ALA A 680 -3.08 -33.38 -3.43
CA ALA A 680 -2.24 -33.78 -4.57
C ALA A 680 -1.39 -32.64 -5.11
N ASP A 681 -1.91 -31.40 -5.14
CA ASP A 681 -1.17 -30.22 -5.57
C ASP A 681 0.00 -29.91 -4.61
N VAL A 682 -0.20 -29.96 -3.29
CA VAL A 682 0.87 -29.78 -2.31
C VAL A 682 1.88 -30.93 -2.39
N ALA A 683 1.41 -32.17 -2.47
CA ALA A 683 2.28 -33.35 -2.62
C ALA A 683 3.17 -33.28 -3.87
N SER A 684 2.66 -32.73 -4.96
CA SER A 684 3.44 -32.53 -6.19
C SER A 684 4.60 -31.53 -6.02
N LYS A 685 4.52 -30.64 -5.05
CA LYS A 685 5.49 -29.57 -4.79
C LYS A 685 6.44 -29.92 -3.65
N LEU A 686 5.93 -30.53 -2.58
CA LEU A 686 6.68 -30.79 -1.35
C LEU A 686 7.03 -32.27 -1.15
N GLY A 687 6.58 -33.14 -2.04
CA GLY A 687 6.77 -34.59 -1.91
C GLY A 687 5.58 -35.29 -1.27
N ALA A 688 5.59 -36.62 -1.36
CA ALA A 688 4.47 -37.47 -0.93
C ALA A 688 4.30 -37.62 0.60
N ASP A 689 5.34 -37.33 1.36
CA ASP A 689 5.35 -37.38 2.82
C ASP A 689 4.86 -36.07 3.42
N ASP A 690 3.62 -36.02 3.88
CA ASP A 690 3.00 -34.83 4.45
C ASP A 690 3.54 -34.44 5.82
N SER A 691 4.29 -35.31 6.50
CA SER A 691 4.93 -35.04 7.78
C SER A 691 6.09 -34.03 7.67
N VAL A 692 6.66 -33.86 6.48
CA VAL A 692 7.76 -32.93 6.21
C VAL A 692 7.31 -31.67 5.45
N TRP A 693 6.03 -31.55 5.16
CA TRP A 693 5.52 -30.35 4.53
C TRP A 693 5.67 -29.12 5.44
N ARG A 694 5.98 -27.99 4.83
CA ARG A 694 6.08 -26.71 5.53
C ARG A 694 5.47 -25.59 4.69
N TRP A 695 4.67 -24.75 5.32
CA TRP A 695 4.10 -23.57 4.66
C TRP A 695 5.19 -22.68 4.08
N GLY A 696 6.24 -22.39 4.86
CA GLY A 696 7.37 -21.55 4.44
C GLY A 696 8.13 -22.07 3.23
N ALA A 697 8.12 -23.38 2.96
CA ALA A 697 8.71 -23.94 1.73
C ALA A 697 7.90 -23.59 0.48
N MET A 698 6.63 -23.21 0.64
CA MET A 698 5.75 -22.77 -0.44
C MET A 698 5.56 -21.26 -0.47
N HIS A 699 5.68 -20.60 0.66
CA HIS A 699 5.40 -19.17 0.87
C HIS A 699 6.69 -18.42 1.15
N LEU A 700 7.18 -17.74 0.14
CA LEU A 700 8.48 -17.08 0.16
C LEU A 700 8.33 -15.56 -0.01
N HIS A 701 9.23 -14.83 0.63
CA HIS A 701 9.42 -13.41 0.40
C HIS A 701 10.79 -13.14 -0.21
N MET A 702 10.87 -12.19 -1.12
CA MET A 702 12.12 -11.68 -1.67
C MET A 702 11.99 -10.21 -2.01
N PHE A 703 12.93 -9.43 -1.55
CA PHE A 703 13.15 -8.08 -2.05
C PHE A 703 13.97 -8.16 -3.33
N VAL A 704 13.40 -7.62 -4.41
CA VAL A 704 14.00 -7.69 -5.74
C VAL A 704 14.60 -6.34 -6.10
N HIS A 705 15.88 -6.33 -6.43
CA HIS A 705 16.54 -5.14 -6.95
C HIS A 705 15.99 -4.78 -8.33
N PRO A 706 15.62 -3.50 -8.57
CA PRO A 706 14.91 -3.10 -9.79
C PRO A 706 15.65 -3.43 -11.09
N LEU A 707 16.98 -3.47 -11.09
CA LEU A 707 17.80 -3.67 -12.27
C LEU A 707 18.67 -4.94 -12.21
N GLY A 708 18.25 -5.95 -11.44
CA GLY A 708 19.00 -7.21 -11.34
C GLY A 708 20.26 -7.14 -10.50
N GLY A 709 20.37 -6.14 -9.61
CA GLY A 709 21.41 -6.07 -8.58
C GLY A 709 21.19 -7.09 -7.46
N PRO A 710 21.86 -6.94 -6.32
CA PRO A 710 21.73 -7.91 -5.24
C PRO A 710 20.31 -7.91 -4.65
N ASN A 711 19.61 -9.02 -4.81
CA ASN A 711 18.33 -9.27 -4.16
C ASN A 711 18.55 -9.64 -2.70
N VAL A 712 17.51 -9.49 -1.85
CA VAL A 712 17.53 -9.90 -0.44
C VAL A 712 16.46 -10.96 -0.20
N GLY A 713 16.86 -12.11 0.27
CA GLY A 713 16.06 -13.34 0.34
C GLY A 713 16.50 -14.36 -0.75
N PRO A 714 15.72 -15.41 -1.06
CA PRO A 714 14.38 -15.71 -0.59
C PRO A 714 14.32 -16.11 0.88
N THR A 715 13.23 -15.74 1.54
CA THR A 715 13.02 -16.00 2.95
C THR A 715 11.68 -16.72 3.15
N GLU A 716 11.67 -17.80 3.90
CA GLU A 716 10.45 -18.51 4.27
C GLU A 716 9.60 -17.65 5.21
N ARG A 717 8.30 -17.55 4.89
CA ARG A 717 7.36 -16.72 5.65
C ARG A 717 6.22 -17.53 6.23
N GLY A 718 5.79 -17.14 7.42
CA GLY A 718 4.49 -17.47 7.98
C GLY A 718 3.47 -16.37 7.71
N GLY A 719 2.25 -16.55 8.20
CA GLY A 719 1.15 -15.61 8.04
C GLY A 719 0.45 -15.69 6.69
N THR A 720 -0.62 -14.90 6.57
CA THR A 720 -1.44 -14.72 5.36
C THR A 720 -2.10 -13.32 5.40
N PHE A 721 -2.95 -13.00 4.44
CA PHE A 721 -3.79 -11.79 4.47
C PHE A 721 -4.74 -11.71 5.68
N ALA A 722 -5.07 -12.85 6.29
CA ALA A 722 -6.03 -12.98 7.39
C ALA A 722 -5.38 -13.07 8.78
N THR A 723 -4.06 -12.90 8.88
CA THR A 723 -3.30 -12.90 10.14
C THR A 723 -2.84 -11.48 10.50
N VAL A 724 -2.61 -11.19 11.77
CA VAL A 724 -2.09 -9.88 12.21
C VAL A 724 -0.69 -9.65 11.62
N ARG A 725 0.20 -10.66 11.69
CA ARG A 725 1.42 -10.70 10.87
C ARG A 725 1.01 -10.93 9.41
N SER A 726 0.61 -9.86 8.76
CA SER A 726 0.05 -9.93 7.42
C SER A 726 1.11 -10.26 6.39
N SER A 727 0.78 -11.19 5.50
CA SER A 727 1.61 -11.62 4.39
C SER A 727 0.70 -11.99 3.23
N TYR A 728 0.36 -11.03 2.36
CA TYR A 728 -0.40 -11.29 1.14
C TYR A 728 0.50 -11.92 0.11
N PHE A 729 0.04 -12.99 -0.52
CA PHE A 729 0.84 -13.73 -1.49
C PHE A 729 0.08 -13.96 -2.80
N TYR A 730 0.87 -14.11 -3.87
CA TYR A 730 0.34 -14.45 -5.18
C TYR A 730 0.23 -15.95 -5.32
N TYR A 731 -0.99 -16.51 -5.25
CA TYR A 731 -1.25 -17.94 -5.21
C TYR A 731 -1.44 -18.62 -6.57
N LEU A 732 -1.46 -17.84 -7.66
CA LEU A 732 -1.60 -18.38 -9.03
C LEU A 732 -0.28 -18.92 -9.59
N ALA A 733 0.86 -18.57 -9.02
CA ALA A 733 2.19 -19.08 -9.36
C ALA A 733 2.85 -19.72 -8.13
N TYR A 734 3.70 -20.71 -8.35
CA TYR A 734 4.50 -21.37 -7.33
C TYR A 734 5.98 -20.98 -7.52
N PRO A 735 6.74 -20.67 -6.46
CA PRO A 735 6.32 -20.55 -5.06
C PRO A 735 5.31 -19.40 -4.86
N TYR A 736 4.55 -19.47 -3.78
CA TYR A 736 3.60 -18.41 -3.40
C TYR A 736 4.37 -17.21 -2.86
N SER A 737 4.69 -16.27 -3.73
CA SER A 737 5.48 -15.09 -3.37
C SER A 737 4.65 -14.09 -2.59
N GLU A 738 5.15 -13.68 -1.40
CA GLU A 738 4.61 -12.52 -0.68
C GLU A 738 4.79 -11.26 -1.53
N VAL A 739 3.72 -10.49 -1.70
CA VAL A 739 3.71 -9.29 -2.53
C VAL A 739 3.28 -8.04 -1.78
N LEU A 740 2.59 -8.20 -0.64
CA LEU A 740 2.13 -7.11 0.21
C LEU A 740 2.31 -7.50 1.67
N GLY A 741 2.86 -6.61 2.46
CA GLY A 741 3.07 -6.80 3.89
C GLY A 741 3.77 -5.61 4.53
N PRO A 742 4.01 -5.64 5.86
CA PRO A 742 4.70 -4.57 6.55
C PRO A 742 6.22 -4.73 6.40
N THR A 743 6.88 -3.74 5.79
CA THR A 743 8.34 -3.57 5.91
C THR A 743 8.68 -2.75 7.15
N PHE A 744 7.88 -1.73 7.43
CA PHE A 744 7.98 -0.90 8.63
C PHE A 744 6.96 -1.35 9.68
N LYS A 745 7.43 -1.51 10.92
CA LYS A 745 6.59 -1.75 12.10
C LYS A 745 7.11 -0.92 13.25
N MET A 746 6.22 -0.47 14.13
CA MET A 746 6.58 0.27 15.34
C MET A 746 5.68 -0.09 16.52
N ALA A 747 6.26 -0.02 17.74
CA ALA A 747 5.56 -0.05 19.01
C ALA A 747 6.12 1.08 19.90
N ILE A 748 5.30 2.07 20.19
CA ILE A 748 5.69 3.30 20.87
C ILE A 748 5.25 3.26 22.33
N ASP A 749 6.18 3.41 23.28
CA ASP A 749 5.91 3.64 24.70
C ASP A 749 5.83 5.15 24.95
N VAL A 750 4.59 5.67 24.97
CA VAL A 750 4.30 7.11 24.98
C VAL A 750 4.80 7.76 26.27
N GLY A 751 5.77 8.68 26.17
CA GLY A 751 6.42 9.34 27.29
C GLY A 751 7.69 8.64 27.80
N ALA A 752 7.98 7.42 27.36
CA ALA A 752 9.27 6.77 27.54
C ALA A 752 9.87 6.38 26.18
N TRP A 753 10.13 7.38 25.38
CA TRP A 753 10.33 7.31 23.96
C TRP A 753 11.44 6.35 23.52
N ASP A 754 12.58 6.32 24.20
CA ASP A 754 13.69 5.39 23.91
C ASP A 754 13.35 3.91 24.22
N ASN A 755 12.25 3.65 24.93
CA ASN A 755 11.73 2.28 25.13
C ASN A 755 10.91 1.79 23.92
N SER A 756 10.64 2.65 22.97
CA SER A 756 9.94 2.31 21.73
C SER A 756 10.76 1.38 20.84
N ARG A 757 10.08 0.64 19.98
CA ARG A 757 10.69 -0.35 19.08
C ARG A 757 10.23 -0.11 17.66
N ALA A 758 11.13 -0.34 16.70
CA ALA A 758 10.81 -0.31 15.28
C ALA A 758 11.61 -1.35 14.50
N ILE A 759 11.17 -1.62 13.29
CA ILE A 759 11.92 -2.34 12.26
C ILE A 759 11.56 -1.77 10.88
N ASN A 760 12.51 -1.73 9.94
CA ASN A 760 12.26 -1.30 8.56
C ASN A 760 13.07 -2.14 7.57
N ALA A 761 12.45 -3.21 7.06
CA ALA A 761 13.13 -4.13 6.15
C ALA A 761 13.24 -3.59 4.70
N PRO A 762 14.25 -4.02 3.98
CA PRO A 762 15.34 -4.86 4.46
C PRO A 762 16.47 -4.05 5.11
N GLY A 763 16.44 -2.74 5.02
CA GLY A 763 17.39 -1.76 5.54
C GLY A 763 16.98 -0.35 5.15
N GLN A 764 17.73 0.63 5.59
CA GLN A 764 17.43 2.05 5.39
C GLN A 764 17.97 2.58 4.06
N SER A 765 19.10 2.05 3.56
CA SER A 765 19.72 2.52 2.32
C SER A 765 19.15 1.83 1.08
N GLY A 766 19.11 2.56 -0.04
CA GLY A 766 18.85 2.02 -1.37
C GLY A 766 20.10 1.70 -2.17
N ASP A 767 21.26 2.06 -1.65
CA ASP A 767 22.54 1.80 -2.30
C ASP A 767 23.09 0.44 -1.84
N SER A 768 23.27 -0.48 -2.77
CA SER A 768 23.78 -1.82 -2.47
C SER A 768 25.22 -1.87 -1.95
N ARG A 769 25.93 -0.73 -1.97
CA ARG A 769 27.28 -0.58 -1.37
C ARG A 769 27.21 -0.23 0.12
N SER A 770 26.05 0.19 0.61
CA SER A 770 25.83 0.55 2.01
C SER A 770 25.69 -0.68 2.89
N GLU A 771 26.27 -0.65 4.11
CA GLU A 771 26.00 -1.64 5.14
C GLU A 771 24.52 -1.72 5.52
N HIS A 772 23.79 -0.59 5.41
CA HIS A 772 22.36 -0.49 5.70
C HIS A 772 21.44 -0.81 4.53
N TYR A 773 21.93 -1.55 3.52
CA TYR A 773 21.10 -2.00 2.40
C TYR A 773 20.15 -3.13 2.80
N SER A 774 20.63 -4.06 3.64
CA SER A 774 19.89 -5.28 4.00
C SER A 774 20.15 -5.78 5.43
N ASP A 775 20.79 -4.99 6.24
CA ASP A 775 21.19 -5.32 7.63
C ASP A 775 20.03 -5.61 8.58
N LEU A 776 18.83 -5.11 8.28
CA LEU A 776 17.61 -5.30 9.09
C LEU A 776 16.73 -6.47 8.60
N HIS A 777 17.17 -7.22 7.58
CA HIS A 777 16.33 -8.25 6.95
C HIS A 777 16.11 -9.46 7.86
N GLU A 778 17.15 -9.92 8.56
CA GLU A 778 17.08 -11.10 9.40
C GLU A 778 16.18 -10.85 10.62
N GLU A 779 16.35 -9.73 11.33
CA GLU A 779 15.53 -9.31 12.44
C GLU A 779 14.05 -9.15 12.04
N TRP A 780 13.80 -8.50 10.91
CA TRP A 780 12.44 -8.37 10.38
C TRP A 780 11.81 -9.74 10.10
N SER A 781 12.55 -10.65 9.49
CA SER A 781 12.07 -11.99 9.18
C SER A 781 11.78 -12.80 10.44
N ALA A 782 12.64 -12.67 11.46
CA ALA A 782 12.45 -13.27 12.78
C ALA A 782 11.32 -12.64 13.60
N GLY A 783 10.87 -11.44 13.21
CA GLY A 783 9.90 -10.68 13.99
C GLY A 783 10.53 -9.92 15.14
N GLU A 784 11.80 -9.59 15.03
CA GLU A 784 12.57 -8.81 15.97
C GLU A 784 12.57 -7.33 15.63
N TYR A 785 12.95 -6.48 16.59
CA TYR A 785 12.87 -5.03 16.49
C TYR A 785 14.05 -4.37 17.18
N PHE A 786 14.50 -3.24 16.63
CA PHE A 786 15.51 -2.41 17.27
C PHE A 786 14.88 -1.28 18.12
N PRO A 787 15.62 -0.67 19.08
CA PRO A 787 15.18 0.50 19.83
C PRO A 787 15.04 1.72 18.90
N LEU A 788 13.87 2.36 18.89
CA LEU A 788 13.67 3.63 18.17
C LEU A 788 14.19 4.77 19.05
N LEU A 789 15.47 5.16 18.86
CA LEU A 789 16.16 6.10 19.70
C LEU A 789 15.68 7.54 19.49
N TYR A 790 15.41 8.26 20.58
CA TYR A 790 14.89 9.63 20.51
C TYR A 790 15.72 10.64 21.30
N SER A 791 16.21 10.30 22.49
CA SER A 791 17.05 11.21 23.26
C SER A 791 18.46 11.31 22.68
N GLU A 792 19.05 12.51 22.69
CA GLU A 792 20.44 12.71 22.24
C GLU A 792 21.40 11.73 22.94
N GLN A 793 21.21 11.50 24.24
CA GLN A 793 22.04 10.57 25.02
C GLN A 793 21.96 9.11 24.50
N ALA A 794 20.75 8.64 24.11
CA ALA A 794 20.60 7.31 23.56
C ALA A 794 21.21 7.22 22.15
N ILE A 795 21.03 8.27 21.35
CA ILE A 795 21.60 8.39 20.01
C ILE A 795 23.13 8.41 20.05
N GLU A 796 23.73 9.20 20.94
CA GLU A 796 25.18 9.28 21.08
C GLU A 796 25.81 7.93 21.49
N ARG A 797 25.12 7.15 22.32
CA ARG A 797 25.59 5.81 22.74
C ARG A 797 25.54 4.76 21.63
N ASN A 798 24.65 4.92 20.67
CA ASN A 798 24.42 3.99 19.56
C ASN A 798 24.72 4.60 18.20
N GLY A 799 25.37 5.78 18.17
CA GLY A 799 25.73 6.46 16.93
C GLY A 799 26.82 5.70 16.18
N GLY A 800 26.57 5.48 14.90
CA GLY A 800 27.51 4.91 13.94
C GLY A 800 28.22 6.01 13.16
N THR A 801 27.70 6.34 11.96
CA THR A 801 28.28 7.34 11.07
C THR A 801 27.90 8.76 11.47
N ARG A 802 28.88 9.67 11.50
CA ARG A 802 28.69 11.08 11.79
C ARG A 802 28.89 11.91 10.54
N ILE A 803 27.96 12.83 10.28
CA ILE A 803 27.96 13.68 9.08
C ILE A 803 27.72 15.12 9.49
N LEU A 804 28.54 16.02 8.96
CA LEU A 804 28.38 17.46 9.13
C LEU A 804 28.03 18.09 7.78
N LEU A 805 26.84 18.70 7.70
CA LEU A 805 26.43 19.49 6.56
C LEU A 805 26.75 20.95 6.85
N ARG A 806 27.55 21.58 6.01
CA ARG A 806 27.98 22.99 6.17
C ARG A 806 27.37 23.86 5.07
N PRO A 807 27.08 25.15 5.37
CA PRO A 807 26.69 26.14 4.37
C PRO A 807 27.65 26.26 3.20
#